data_e5b66559cb6bc92df9c1025a91453b9b
#
_entry.id   e5b66559cb6bc92df9c1025a91453b9b
#
_cell.length_a   1.000
_cell.length_b   1.000
_cell.length_c   1.000
_cell.angle_alpha   90.00
_cell.angle_beta   90.00
_cell.angle_gamma   90.00
#
_symmetry.space_group_name_H-M   'P 1'
#
loop_
_entity.id
_entity.type
_entity.pdbx_description
1 polymer ?
#
loop_
_entity_poly.entity_id
_entity_poly.type
_entity_poly.pdbx_seq_one_letter_code
_entity_poly.pdbx_strand_id
1 'polypeptide(L)'
;MTGTWRLAGVGVVLAVMLGVLGLRLWTIQVTETDTYAAEAERNLIRVVPTPAPRGDIFDRNGELLAGTTASLAAVVDMALVEDEIAEDLAQRLSAFLDQPASEILERFENATSGAQITLAEDLTERQALTLLEHREDFPGVAVIPQPIRDYPGGELAAQVLGYIGKPSEADLERPGVKGTDVVGKAGIERSYDDQLRGTEGVITYQVDAGRSVLQLLGEQESTPGDNLILTIDSGIQAQLQESLEGGLGLARELEMAERREALAAEDGDIPTRLFRALEALQLEAKRAAIEAAAAAEGSDEDGTASDEDSVAAETVIEIDEGKVLGSLYPGLPIDDEGVCVPVQRVEVGVASRTLLSGIIERTMLLEAVVADRSQLIAVVDIDGERFEVEEGDSFATTLRVIAITDDAIVVSHSDNWCPIRAVGVVENPNDGSIIAMASYPSFDPAAFVSGLTQSEWESLGTINAFSNFAVQGQYAPASTFKAVAYVLALEDGIYPLDRPEGDRILGDENTGSAPPGEATGAEAEPVQPAPSDGDLKPLTSDTDLYNCTGSLRFEFNDGSSQVYRDWKRNGHGPLDLHGALQASCDLYFWEISLRIWNERSDETGINNEDLWQEWARSFGFGTESGIDLPFEKPGLIPDRQWFREEQRKDTGRVRSTGPWVGGDLMNAVVGQGAVLVTPLQLANGFSAMLNGGTLWKPRVVSEMVDQEGNVVDENSKAIVQTIDMDPATVDALRRDFQQVVNGPIGTARSAFLGFGPNVSTVGGKTGTAEIIKAVEDVQQVDSAWFVGVAPVLSPEYVVTVVVERGGSGGRVAAPVARQVLQYILNGESAVTPLEAGADTD
;
A
#
# COMPACT_ATOMS: atom_id res chain seq x y z
N MET A 1 53.34 3.56 80.42
CA MET A 1 52.77 4.86 79.89
C MET A 1 52.35 4.81 78.45
N THR A 2 51.74 3.71 77.95
CA THR A 2 51.34 3.55 76.48
C THR A 2 49.88 3.38 76.24
N GLY A 3 49.06 3.33 77.26
CA GLY A 3 47.60 3.12 77.08
C GLY A 3 46.78 4.43 76.95
N THR A 4 47.22 5.46 77.66
CA THR A 4 46.48 6.72 77.75
C THR A 4 46.58 7.57 76.48
N TRP A 5 47.61 7.49 75.71
CA TRP A 5 47.80 8.20 74.45
C TRP A 5 46.94 7.61 73.31
N ARG A 6 46.71 6.29 73.33
CA ARG A 6 45.88 5.61 72.39
C ARG A 6 44.37 5.94 72.61
N LEU A 7 44.00 6.02 73.90
CA LEU A 7 42.61 6.42 74.26
C LEU A 7 42.38 7.89 73.94
N ALA A 8 43.40 8.77 74.16
CA ALA A 8 43.29 10.16 73.74
C ALA A 8 43.19 10.33 72.22
N GLY A 9 43.96 9.55 71.45
CA GLY A 9 43.88 9.52 70.01
C GLY A 9 42.52 9.10 69.49
N VAL A 10 41.92 8.04 70.04
CA VAL A 10 40.54 7.58 69.73
C VAL A 10 39.51 8.68 70.08
N GLY A 11 39.72 9.31 71.27
CA GLY A 11 38.85 10.44 71.68
C GLY A 11 38.86 11.63 70.72
N VAL A 12 40.04 11.99 70.15
CA VAL A 12 40.17 13.05 69.14
C VAL A 12 39.53 12.68 67.85
N VAL A 13 39.71 11.43 67.37
CA VAL A 13 39.07 10.94 66.15
C VAL A 13 37.53 10.97 66.31
N LEU A 14 37.04 10.50 67.45
CA LEU A 14 35.60 10.53 67.73
C LEU A 14 35.04 11.96 67.79
N ALA A 15 35.78 12.89 68.44
CA ALA A 15 35.40 14.32 68.51
C ALA A 15 35.39 14.97 67.10
N VAL A 16 36.38 14.67 66.25
CA VAL A 16 36.41 15.11 64.87
C VAL A 16 35.24 14.55 64.04
N MET A 17 34.97 13.26 64.19
CA MET A 17 33.80 12.63 63.53
C MET A 17 32.49 13.26 64.00
N LEU A 18 32.31 13.47 65.29
CA LEU A 18 31.09 14.14 65.82
C LEU A 18 31.03 15.60 65.39
N GLY A 19 32.19 16.30 65.24
CA GLY A 19 32.27 17.64 64.71
C GLY A 19 31.86 17.71 63.24
N VAL A 20 32.29 16.74 62.43
CA VAL A 20 31.90 16.64 61.00
C VAL A 20 30.42 16.33 60.85
N LEU A 21 29.93 15.39 61.65
CA LEU A 21 28.49 15.07 61.69
C LEU A 21 27.63 16.25 62.17
N GLY A 22 28.11 16.97 63.24
CA GLY A 22 27.42 18.15 63.69
C GLY A 22 27.43 19.30 62.65
N LEU A 23 28.53 19.48 61.93
CA LEU A 23 28.64 20.46 60.86
C LEU A 23 27.72 20.06 59.68
N ARG A 24 27.69 18.79 59.32
CA ARG A 24 26.79 18.27 58.26
C ARG A 24 25.33 18.41 58.66
N LEU A 25 24.97 18.09 59.91
CA LEU A 25 23.62 18.28 60.43
C LEU A 25 23.23 19.80 60.40
N TRP A 26 24.13 20.66 60.83
CA TRP A 26 23.93 22.12 60.77
C TRP A 26 23.74 22.64 59.33
N THR A 27 24.53 22.11 58.35
CA THR A 27 24.40 22.46 56.95
C THR A 27 23.03 22.09 56.45
N ILE A 28 22.56 20.85 56.71
CA ILE A 28 21.24 20.35 56.28
C ILE A 28 20.11 21.15 56.96
N GLN A 29 20.23 21.40 58.27
CA GLN A 29 19.15 22.01 59.06
C GLN A 29 19.11 23.55 58.99
N VAL A 30 20.12 24.23 58.57
CA VAL A 30 20.18 25.71 58.57
C VAL A 30 20.47 26.29 57.19
N THR A 31 21.35 25.68 56.40
CA THR A 31 21.76 26.25 55.12
C THR A 31 20.93 25.64 53.97
N GLU A 32 20.56 24.40 54.06
CA GLU A 32 19.86 23.65 52.99
C GLU A 32 18.41 23.36 53.41
N THR A 33 17.88 23.91 54.49
CA THR A 33 16.51 23.67 55.00
C THR A 33 15.46 23.98 53.96
N ASP A 34 15.58 25.13 53.29
CA ASP A 34 14.60 25.56 52.29
C ASP A 34 14.58 24.65 51.05
N THR A 35 15.76 24.10 50.70
CA THR A 35 15.85 23.11 49.59
C THR A 35 15.21 21.78 49.96
N TYR A 36 15.57 21.24 51.15
CA TYR A 36 14.99 20.01 51.62
C TYR A 36 13.49 20.10 51.98
N ALA A 37 13.05 21.26 52.49
CA ALA A 37 11.63 21.53 52.72
C ALA A 37 10.85 21.60 51.40
N ALA A 38 11.40 22.23 50.37
CA ALA A 38 10.80 22.27 49.04
C ALA A 38 10.79 20.89 48.34
N GLU A 39 11.83 20.08 48.57
CA GLU A 39 11.86 18.69 48.10
C GLU A 39 10.85 17.82 48.87
N ALA A 40 10.75 17.99 50.18
CA ALA A 40 9.76 17.29 50.98
C ALA A 40 8.30 17.68 50.59
N GLU A 41 8.04 18.96 50.35
CA GLU A 41 6.72 19.40 49.82
C GLU A 41 6.45 18.83 48.45
N ARG A 42 7.41 18.77 47.54
CA ARG A 42 7.28 18.11 46.26
C ARG A 42 7.02 16.60 46.37
N ASN A 43 7.63 15.93 47.30
CA ASN A 43 7.41 14.51 47.57
C ASN A 43 6.04 14.22 48.22
N LEU A 44 5.35 15.24 48.76
CA LEU A 44 3.99 15.13 49.29
C LEU A 44 2.90 15.35 48.25
N ILE A 45 3.28 15.76 47.06
CA ILE A 45 2.34 16.04 45.96
C ILE A 45 2.55 14.98 44.86
N ARG A 46 1.49 14.30 44.51
CA ARG A 46 1.43 13.40 43.36
C ARG A 46 0.52 14.01 42.30
N VAL A 47 1.09 14.23 41.14
CA VAL A 47 0.37 14.74 39.97
C VAL A 47 0.08 13.55 39.05
N VAL A 48 -1.17 13.30 38.79
CA VAL A 48 -1.66 12.21 37.92
C VAL A 48 -2.27 12.85 36.69
N PRO A 49 -1.69 12.68 35.49
CA PRO A 49 -2.31 13.15 34.26
C PRO A 49 -3.59 12.37 33.99
N THR A 50 -4.60 13.09 33.51
CA THR A 50 -5.87 12.50 33.06
C THR A 50 -5.91 12.60 31.53
N PRO A 51 -5.93 11.45 30.80
CA PRO A 51 -5.95 11.46 29.34
C PRO A 51 -7.15 12.27 28.81
N ALA A 52 -6.93 13.02 27.74
CA ALA A 52 -8.00 13.68 27.02
C ALA A 52 -8.67 12.70 26.06
N PRO A 53 -9.99 12.71 25.93
CA PRO A 53 -10.66 12.04 24.82
C PRO A 53 -10.15 12.62 23.50
N ARG A 54 -9.78 11.73 22.57
CA ARG A 54 -9.38 12.13 21.22
C ARG A 54 -10.61 12.50 20.41
N GLY A 55 -10.53 13.56 19.58
CA GLY A 55 -11.63 14.00 18.74
C GLY A 55 -12.12 12.92 17.79
N ASP A 56 -13.42 12.93 17.53
CA ASP A 56 -14.06 11.96 16.63
C ASP A 56 -13.85 12.34 15.16
N ILE A 57 -13.85 11.34 14.27
CA ILE A 57 -13.73 11.50 12.83
C ILE A 57 -15.00 10.98 12.18
N PHE A 58 -15.68 11.86 11.46
CA PHE A 58 -16.93 11.57 10.76
C PHE A 58 -16.76 11.60 9.25
N ASP A 59 -17.57 10.83 8.54
CA ASP A 59 -17.73 10.98 7.10
C ASP A 59 -18.50 12.27 6.75
N ARG A 60 -18.65 12.57 5.45
CA ARG A 60 -19.37 13.75 4.96
C ARG A 60 -20.86 13.78 5.33
N ASN A 61 -21.45 12.63 5.69
CA ASN A 61 -22.85 12.46 6.04
C ASN A 61 -23.07 12.44 7.56
N GLY A 62 -22.00 12.53 8.36
CA GLY A 62 -22.00 12.47 9.81
C GLY A 62 -21.95 11.06 10.38
N GLU A 63 -21.58 10.04 9.58
CA GLU A 63 -21.31 8.70 10.09
C GLU A 63 -19.95 8.64 10.78
N LEU A 64 -19.89 7.97 11.94
CA LEU A 64 -18.67 7.84 12.73
C LEU A 64 -17.71 6.83 12.07
N LEU A 65 -16.52 7.31 11.70
CA LEU A 65 -15.45 6.50 11.14
C LEU A 65 -14.39 6.11 12.18
N ALA A 66 -14.07 7.04 13.09
CA ALA A 66 -13.22 6.76 14.22
C ALA A 66 -13.67 7.59 15.43
N GLY A 67 -13.83 6.95 16.56
CA GLY A 67 -14.32 7.59 17.78
C GLY A 67 -13.49 7.28 19.00
N THR A 68 -13.88 7.82 20.13
CA THR A 68 -13.30 7.52 21.43
C THR A 68 -14.35 6.87 22.31
N THR A 69 -14.11 5.66 22.74
CA THR A 69 -14.98 4.93 23.67
C THR A 69 -14.31 4.77 25.02
N ALA A 70 -15.13 4.64 26.07
CA ALA A 70 -14.62 4.38 27.41
C ALA A 70 -14.42 2.88 27.59
N SER A 71 -13.19 2.47 27.90
CA SER A 71 -12.87 1.11 28.28
C SER A 71 -12.28 1.04 29.68
N LEU A 72 -12.10 -0.18 30.20
CA LEU A 72 -11.48 -0.43 31.48
C LEU A 72 -10.05 -0.95 31.26
N ALA A 73 -9.09 -0.26 31.87
CA ALA A 73 -7.68 -0.64 31.79
C ALA A 73 -7.18 -1.27 33.10
N ALA A 74 -6.32 -2.27 32.99
CA ALA A 74 -5.55 -2.79 34.11
C ALA A 74 -4.26 -2.00 34.26
N VAL A 75 -4.13 -1.26 35.35
CA VAL A 75 -2.96 -0.44 35.66
C VAL A 75 -2.29 -0.95 36.90
N VAL A 76 -0.97 -1.09 36.91
CA VAL A 76 -0.17 -1.47 38.05
C VAL A 76 0.58 -0.26 38.60
N ASP A 77 0.41 0.00 39.88
CA ASP A 77 1.21 1.01 40.60
C ASP A 77 2.46 0.35 41.16
N MET A 78 3.60 0.58 40.51
CA MET A 78 4.88 0.02 40.90
C MET A 78 5.37 0.46 42.28
N ALA A 79 4.75 1.48 42.88
CA ALA A 79 5.02 1.82 44.28
C ALA A 79 4.46 0.79 45.29
N LEU A 80 3.49 -0.01 44.86
CA LEU A 80 2.80 -1.00 45.70
C LEU A 80 3.21 -2.45 45.39
N VAL A 81 4.10 -2.63 44.40
CA VAL A 81 4.66 -3.95 44.04
C VAL A 81 6.06 -4.05 44.61
N GLU A 82 6.22 -4.97 45.59
CA GLU A 82 7.52 -5.29 46.15
C GLU A 82 8.30 -6.22 45.21
N ASP A 83 9.63 -6.06 45.09
CA ASP A 83 10.47 -6.86 44.19
C ASP A 83 10.34 -8.38 44.45
N GLU A 84 10.02 -8.77 45.69
CA GLU A 84 9.88 -10.17 46.08
C GLU A 84 8.62 -10.85 45.53
N ILE A 85 7.59 -10.06 45.15
CA ILE A 85 6.31 -10.55 44.61
C ILE A 85 6.13 -10.29 43.14
N ALA A 86 7.02 -9.48 42.50
CA ALA A 86 6.90 -9.03 41.12
C ALA A 86 6.81 -10.22 40.13
N GLU A 87 7.66 -11.25 40.30
CA GLU A 87 7.67 -12.40 39.41
C GLU A 87 6.39 -13.24 39.56
N ASP A 88 5.92 -13.49 40.81
CA ASP A 88 4.67 -14.22 41.06
C ASP A 88 3.43 -13.46 40.62
N LEU A 89 3.44 -12.13 40.75
CA LEU A 89 2.39 -11.24 40.20
C LEU A 89 2.36 -11.28 38.68
N ALA A 90 3.54 -11.22 38.03
CA ALA A 90 3.65 -11.29 36.57
C ALA A 90 3.11 -12.65 36.05
N GLN A 91 3.41 -13.75 36.70
CA GLN A 91 2.88 -15.08 36.34
C GLN A 91 1.34 -15.15 36.48
N ARG A 92 0.77 -14.60 37.57
CA ARG A 92 -0.69 -14.56 37.73
C ARG A 92 -1.37 -13.67 36.72
N LEU A 93 -0.79 -12.49 36.43
CA LEU A 93 -1.29 -11.57 35.41
C LEU A 93 -1.18 -12.16 34.01
N SER A 94 -0.10 -12.89 33.74
CA SER A 94 0.09 -13.60 32.46
C SER A 94 -1.06 -14.55 32.14
N ALA A 95 -1.39 -15.41 33.09
CA ALA A 95 -2.49 -16.36 32.94
C ALA A 95 -3.88 -15.68 32.83
N PHE A 96 -4.00 -14.48 33.38
CA PHE A 96 -5.26 -13.74 33.44
C PHE A 96 -5.46 -12.82 32.20
N LEU A 97 -4.38 -12.18 31.72
CA LEU A 97 -4.42 -11.25 30.61
C LEU A 97 -4.05 -11.89 29.26
N ASP A 98 -3.69 -13.17 29.26
CA ASP A 98 -3.20 -13.90 28.09
C ASP A 98 -1.96 -13.22 27.45
N GLN A 99 -1.04 -12.77 28.31
CA GLN A 99 0.22 -12.13 27.92
C GLN A 99 1.40 -12.89 28.48
N PRO A 100 2.56 -12.99 27.79
CA PRO A 100 3.74 -13.67 28.33
C PRO A 100 4.22 -13.06 29.67
N ALA A 101 4.47 -13.88 30.67
CA ALA A 101 4.95 -13.42 31.98
C ALA A 101 6.29 -12.64 31.86
N SER A 102 7.16 -13.04 30.91
CA SER A 102 8.43 -12.38 30.65
C SER A 102 8.23 -10.93 30.18
N GLU A 103 7.23 -10.67 29.35
CA GLU A 103 6.92 -9.32 28.86
C GLU A 103 6.38 -8.42 29.99
N ILE A 104 5.50 -8.96 30.83
CA ILE A 104 4.99 -8.24 32.00
C ILE A 104 6.13 -7.92 32.96
N LEU A 105 7.03 -8.87 33.18
CA LEU A 105 8.20 -8.69 34.06
C LEU A 105 9.17 -7.65 33.51
N GLU A 106 9.43 -7.66 32.20
CA GLU A 106 10.25 -6.65 31.53
C GLU A 106 9.66 -5.25 31.67
N ARG A 107 8.32 -5.11 31.55
CA ARG A 107 7.64 -3.83 31.80
C ARG A 107 7.79 -3.38 33.26
N PHE A 108 7.78 -4.31 34.21
CA PHE A 108 8.03 -3.99 35.64
C PHE A 108 9.46 -3.51 35.86
N GLU A 109 10.46 -4.20 35.29
CA GLU A 109 11.88 -3.87 35.43
C GLU A 109 12.24 -2.52 34.77
N ASN A 110 11.61 -2.22 33.63
CA ASN A 110 11.84 -0.97 32.91
C ASN A 110 11.08 0.23 33.51
N ALA A 111 10.19 -0.01 34.45
CA ALA A 111 9.41 1.05 35.06
C ALA A 111 10.21 1.84 36.08
N THR A 112 10.04 3.16 36.05
CA THR A 112 10.56 4.02 37.10
C THR A 112 9.85 3.72 38.41
N SER A 113 10.60 3.66 39.53
CA SER A 113 10.01 3.43 40.84
C SER A 113 8.85 4.38 41.12
N GLY A 114 7.67 3.81 41.36
CA GLY A 114 6.42 4.55 41.58
C GLY A 114 5.70 5.05 40.36
N ALA A 115 6.08 4.58 39.17
CA ALA A 115 5.29 4.80 37.94
C ALA A 115 4.04 3.91 37.94
N GLN A 116 3.02 4.39 37.28
CA GLN A 116 1.88 3.55 36.89
C GLN A 116 2.12 2.99 35.52
N ILE A 117 1.90 1.68 35.35
CA ILE A 117 2.07 0.99 34.09
C ILE A 117 0.72 0.41 33.67
N THR A 118 0.26 0.72 32.47
CA THR A 118 -0.89 0.07 31.88
C THR A 118 -0.47 -1.29 31.32
N LEU A 119 -1.07 -2.36 31.79
CA LEU A 119 -0.81 -3.73 31.32
C LEU A 119 -1.76 -4.15 30.20
N ALA A 120 -3.04 -3.77 30.32
CA ALA A 120 -4.07 -4.02 29.32
C ALA A 120 -4.98 -2.80 29.24
N GLU A 121 -5.26 -2.35 28.04
CA GLU A 121 -6.02 -1.12 27.77
C GLU A 121 -7.52 -1.38 27.56
N ASP A 122 -7.91 -2.62 27.23
CA ASP A 122 -9.30 -3.01 26.97
C ASP A 122 -9.66 -4.31 27.70
N LEU A 123 -10.06 -4.17 28.95
CA LEU A 123 -10.51 -5.30 29.74
C LEU A 123 -11.96 -5.63 29.43
N THR A 124 -12.23 -6.89 29.19
CA THR A 124 -13.61 -7.37 29.18
C THR A 124 -14.26 -7.14 30.56
N GLU A 125 -15.57 -6.95 30.60
CA GLU A 125 -16.32 -6.76 31.84
C GLU A 125 -16.03 -7.87 32.87
N ARG A 126 -15.86 -9.10 32.39
CA ARG A 126 -15.50 -10.26 33.25
C ARG A 126 -14.10 -10.10 33.85
N GLN A 127 -13.13 -9.71 33.07
CA GLN A 127 -11.75 -9.48 33.54
C GLN A 127 -11.72 -8.35 34.57
N ALA A 128 -12.34 -7.20 34.23
CA ALA A 128 -12.42 -6.08 35.17
C ALA A 128 -13.07 -6.47 36.50
N LEU A 129 -14.19 -7.17 36.44
CA LEU A 129 -14.89 -7.64 37.65
C LEU A 129 -14.04 -8.60 38.46
N THR A 130 -13.34 -9.56 37.83
CA THR A 130 -12.45 -10.52 38.51
C THR A 130 -11.32 -9.79 39.23
N LEU A 131 -10.64 -8.81 38.59
CA LEU A 131 -9.60 -8.00 39.21
C LEU A 131 -10.12 -7.19 40.40
N LEU A 132 -11.36 -6.68 40.31
CA LEU A 132 -12.00 -5.94 41.37
C LEU A 132 -12.42 -6.81 42.57
N GLU A 133 -12.83 -8.06 42.32
CA GLU A 133 -13.25 -9.01 43.34
C GLU A 133 -12.04 -9.67 44.06
N HIS A 134 -10.94 -9.89 43.32
CA HIS A 134 -9.76 -10.60 43.80
C HIS A 134 -8.54 -9.67 44.02
N ARG A 135 -8.77 -8.47 44.51
CA ARG A 135 -7.69 -7.47 44.73
C ARG A 135 -6.53 -8.00 45.61
N GLU A 136 -6.82 -8.92 46.48
CA GLU A 136 -5.83 -9.54 47.40
C GLU A 136 -4.81 -10.40 46.59
N ASP A 137 -5.25 -10.98 45.50
CA ASP A 137 -4.43 -11.79 44.60
C ASP A 137 -3.59 -10.94 43.64
N PHE A 138 -3.97 -9.68 43.39
CA PHE A 138 -3.31 -8.76 42.47
C PHE A 138 -2.89 -7.44 43.15
N PRO A 139 -1.92 -7.50 44.08
CA PRO A 139 -1.45 -6.31 44.79
C PRO A 139 -0.89 -5.26 43.83
N GLY A 140 -1.28 -4.00 44.02
CA GLY A 140 -0.85 -2.89 43.17
C GLY A 140 -1.63 -2.75 41.85
N VAL A 141 -2.50 -3.72 41.51
CA VAL A 141 -3.31 -3.65 40.29
C VAL A 141 -4.62 -2.88 40.56
N ALA A 142 -4.92 -1.94 39.68
CA ALA A 142 -6.16 -1.19 39.71
C ALA A 142 -6.85 -1.26 38.33
N VAL A 143 -8.18 -1.26 38.32
CA VAL A 143 -8.99 -1.11 37.13
C VAL A 143 -9.45 0.34 37.06
N ILE A 144 -9.08 1.03 36.01
CA ILE A 144 -9.44 2.42 35.80
C ILE A 144 -10.16 2.61 34.45
N PRO A 145 -11.14 3.52 34.35
CA PRO A 145 -11.68 3.89 33.05
C PRO A 145 -10.62 4.68 32.27
N GLN A 146 -10.45 4.31 31.00
CA GLN A 146 -9.53 4.97 30.09
C GLN A 146 -10.21 5.15 28.75
N PRO A 147 -10.05 6.32 28.08
CA PRO A 147 -10.49 6.50 26.72
C PRO A 147 -9.62 5.66 25.80
N ILE A 148 -10.25 4.85 24.96
CA ILE A 148 -9.58 4.10 23.90
C ILE A 148 -10.13 4.52 22.54
N ARG A 149 -9.29 4.45 21.51
CA ARG A 149 -9.67 4.73 20.14
C ARG A 149 -10.47 3.56 19.59
N ASP A 150 -11.58 3.85 18.92
CA ASP A 150 -12.46 2.87 18.30
C ASP A 150 -12.62 3.17 16.80
N TYR A 151 -12.61 2.13 15.98
CA TYR A 151 -12.77 2.19 14.54
C TYR A 151 -13.93 1.26 14.14
N PRO A 152 -15.19 1.72 14.26
CA PRO A 152 -16.37 0.86 14.09
C PRO A 152 -16.49 0.27 12.68
N GLY A 153 -15.84 0.88 11.68
CA GLY A 153 -15.79 0.38 10.30
C GLY A 153 -14.74 -0.70 10.05
N GLY A 154 -13.91 -1.08 11.04
CA GLY A 154 -12.80 -2.00 10.83
C GLY A 154 -11.86 -1.50 9.74
N GLU A 155 -11.70 -2.26 8.65
CA GLU A 155 -10.82 -1.89 7.53
C GLU A 155 -11.34 -0.72 6.65
N LEU A 156 -12.55 -0.22 6.91
CA LEU A 156 -13.13 0.87 6.12
C LEU A 156 -12.26 2.13 6.19
N ALA A 157 -11.78 2.59 5.04
CA ALA A 157 -10.91 3.76 4.91
C ALA A 157 -9.61 3.71 5.75
N ALA A 158 -9.13 2.51 6.11
CA ALA A 158 -8.01 2.32 7.06
C ALA A 158 -6.77 3.16 6.71
N GLN A 159 -6.33 3.17 5.45
CA GLN A 159 -5.15 3.93 5.03
C GLN A 159 -5.40 5.45 5.01
N VAL A 160 -6.66 5.88 4.90
CA VAL A 160 -7.05 7.30 4.99
C VAL A 160 -7.10 7.74 6.45
N LEU A 161 -7.80 6.99 7.29
CA LEU A 161 -7.87 7.25 8.73
C LEU A 161 -6.50 7.15 9.37
N GLY A 162 -5.77 6.10 9.05
CA GLY A 162 -4.52 5.77 9.71
C GLY A 162 -4.76 5.07 11.04
N TYR A 163 -3.77 5.11 11.92
CA TYR A 163 -3.80 4.49 13.24
C TYR A 163 -2.99 5.30 14.24
N ILE A 164 -3.21 5.01 15.51
CA ILE A 164 -2.51 5.63 16.63
C ILE A 164 -1.49 4.66 17.24
N GLY A 165 -0.52 5.17 17.96
CA GLY A 165 0.47 4.35 18.65
C GLY A 165 1.43 5.15 19.52
N LYS A 166 2.37 4.46 20.17
CA LYS A 166 3.39 5.11 21.02
C LYS A 166 4.30 6.02 20.20
N PRO A 167 4.77 7.15 20.78
CA PRO A 167 5.66 8.07 20.08
C PRO A 167 6.99 7.39 19.71
N SER A 168 7.46 7.64 18.49
CA SER A 168 8.84 7.36 18.07
C SER A 168 9.80 8.47 18.54
N GLU A 169 11.11 8.28 18.39
CA GLU A 169 12.10 9.32 18.69
C GLU A 169 11.79 10.63 17.93
N ALA A 170 11.38 10.52 16.67
CA ALA A 170 11.00 11.68 15.86
C ALA A 170 9.70 12.36 16.35
N ASP A 171 8.75 11.60 16.89
CA ASP A 171 7.54 12.18 17.47
C ASP A 171 7.84 12.93 18.76
N LEU A 172 8.84 12.48 19.55
CA LEU A 172 9.27 13.15 20.79
C LEU A 172 9.96 14.50 20.54
N GLU A 173 10.42 14.77 19.33
CA GLU A 173 10.94 16.08 18.92
C GLU A 173 9.82 17.12 18.71
N ARG A 174 8.56 16.67 18.55
CA ARG A 174 7.40 17.56 18.39
C ARG A 174 7.07 18.27 19.69
N PRO A 175 6.76 19.57 19.66
CA PRO A 175 6.39 20.32 20.86
C PRO A 175 5.18 19.71 21.58
N GLY A 176 5.30 19.46 22.88
CA GLY A 176 4.19 18.98 23.72
C GLY A 176 3.95 17.48 23.68
N VAL A 177 4.69 16.70 22.91
CA VAL A 177 4.60 15.24 22.89
C VAL A 177 5.49 14.64 23.99
N LYS A 178 4.92 13.75 24.80
CA LYS A 178 5.60 13.02 25.87
C LYS A 178 5.70 11.54 25.51
N GLY A 179 6.66 10.83 26.11
CA GLY A 179 6.83 9.38 25.87
C GLY A 179 5.65 8.50 26.30
N THR A 180 4.75 9.07 27.10
CA THR A 180 3.53 8.37 27.56
C THR A 180 2.31 8.63 26.69
N ASP A 181 2.41 9.57 25.73
CA ASP A 181 1.30 9.94 24.89
C ASP A 181 0.99 8.85 23.85
N VAL A 182 -0.22 8.91 23.31
CA VAL A 182 -0.62 8.17 22.12
C VAL A 182 -0.75 9.17 20.97
N VAL A 183 -0.03 8.95 19.89
CA VAL A 183 0.04 9.87 18.75
C VAL A 183 -0.40 9.20 17.46
N GLY A 184 -0.90 9.98 16.51
CA GLY A 184 -1.20 9.50 15.18
C GLY A 184 0.06 9.09 14.41
N LYS A 185 0.07 7.92 13.79
CA LYS A 185 1.20 7.32 13.09
C LYS A 185 1.07 7.38 11.56
N ALA A 186 -0.14 7.34 11.06
CA ALA A 186 -0.45 7.36 9.63
C ALA A 186 -1.78 8.09 9.37
N GLY A 187 -2.06 8.38 8.11
CA GLY A 187 -3.35 8.94 7.68
C GLY A 187 -3.72 10.26 8.36
N ILE A 188 -5.02 10.49 8.48
CA ILE A 188 -5.63 11.66 9.13
C ILE A 188 -5.26 11.72 10.62
N GLU A 189 -5.18 10.57 11.29
CA GLU A 189 -4.73 10.50 12.69
C GLU A 189 -3.37 11.17 12.89
N ARG A 190 -2.45 11.06 11.90
CA ARG A 190 -1.14 11.71 11.94
C ARG A 190 -1.18 13.17 11.49
N SER A 191 -1.86 13.46 10.39
CA SER A 191 -1.89 14.82 9.83
C SER A 191 -2.55 15.83 10.75
N TYR A 192 -3.56 15.39 11.51
CA TYR A 192 -4.34 16.21 12.43
C TYR A 192 -4.16 15.80 13.90
N ASP A 193 -3.03 15.16 14.23
CA ASP A 193 -2.77 14.66 15.58
C ASP A 193 -2.86 15.73 16.66
N ASP A 194 -2.34 16.93 16.39
CA ASP A 194 -2.33 18.03 17.38
C ASP A 194 -3.74 18.54 17.69
N GLN A 195 -4.66 18.51 16.72
CA GLN A 195 -6.05 18.89 16.87
C GLN A 195 -6.87 17.78 17.52
N LEU A 196 -6.68 16.53 17.03
CA LEU A 196 -7.42 15.38 17.54
C LEU A 196 -7.06 15.00 18.98
N ARG A 197 -5.80 15.16 19.40
CA ARG A 197 -5.28 14.66 20.68
C ARG A 197 -5.85 15.35 21.91
N GLY A 198 -6.32 16.59 21.80
CA GLY A 198 -6.81 17.39 22.93
C GLY A 198 -5.71 17.78 23.92
N THR A 199 -6.11 18.16 25.11
CA THR A 199 -5.18 18.57 26.18
C THR A 199 -5.47 17.78 27.46
N GLU A 200 -4.43 17.10 27.98
CA GLU A 200 -4.54 16.34 29.22
C GLU A 200 -5.00 17.18 30.39
N GLY A 201 -5.86 16.62 31.21
CA GLY A 201 -6.18 17.10 32.54
C GLY A 201 -5.12 16.69 33.57
N VAL A 202 -5.26 17.19 34.76
CA VAL A 202 -4.34 16.90 35.85
C VAL A 202 -5.08 16.79 37.17
N ILE A 203 -4.92 15.65 37.87
CA ILE A 203 -5.39 15.46 39.21
C ILE A 203 -4.17 15.56 40.16
N THR A 204 -4.26 16.42 41.13
CA THR A 204 -3.20 16.66 42.12
C THR A 204 -3.62 16.11 43.47
N TYR A 205 -2.92 15.14 43.96
CA TYR A 205 -3.12 14.53 45.28
C TYR A 205 -2.03 14.93 46.26
N GLN A 206 -2.40 15.08 47.52
CA GLN A 206 -1.47 15.01 48.63
C GLN A 206 -1.27 13.55 49.03
N VAL A 207 -0.01 13.13 49.15
CA VAL A 207 0.36 11.78 49.52
C VAL A 207 1.22 11.78 50.79
N ASP A 208 1.23 10.66 51.50
CA ASP A 208 2.15 10.44 52.62
C ASP A 208 3.54 9.97 52.18
N ALA A 209 4.44 9.70 53.14
CA ALA A 209 5.78 9.19 52.86
C ALA A 209 5.80 7.79 52.19
N GLY A 210 4.73 7.03 52.28
CA GLY A 210 4.48 5.76 51.60
C GLY A 210 3.74 5.93 50.26
N ARG A 211 3.55 7.17 49.79
CA ARG A 211 2.81 7.53 48.60
C ARG A 211 1.30 7.22 48.59
N SER A 212 0.74 6.90 49.75
CA SER A 212 -0.71 6.73 49.89
C SER A 212 -1.43 8.07 49.80
N VAL A 213 -2.54 8.10 49.08
CA VAL A 213 -3.34 9.32 48.90
C VAL A 213 -3.98 9.76 50.20
N LEU A 214 -3.69 10.97 50.65
CA LEU A 214 -4.27 11.57 51.83
C LEU A 214 -5.46 12.50 51.50
N GLN A 215 -5.35 13.27 50.45
CA GLN A 215 -6.42 14.19 50.04
C GLN A 215 -6.24 14.68 48.60
N LEU A 216 -7.34 15.01 47.92
CA LEU A 216 -7.37 15.70 46.64
C LEU A 216 -7.06 17.18 46.88
N LEU A 217 -6.03 17.72 46.21
CA LEU A 217 -5.62 19.13 46.30
C LEU A 217 -6.23 19.97 45.18
N GLY A 218 -6.42 19.37 43.97
CA GLY A 218 -7.00 20.07 42.86
C GLY A 218 -7.19 19.10 41.67
N GLU A 219 -8.11 19.48 40.81
CA GLU A 219 -8.44 18.78 39.58
C GLU A 219 -8.56 19.82 38.46
N GLN A 220 -7.85 19.57 37.36
CA GLN A 220 -8.03 20.28 36.10
C GLN A 220 -8.57 19.26 35.11
N GLU A 221 -9.76 19.47 34.64
CA GLU A 221 -10.38 18.61 33.66
C GLU A 221 -9.57 18.59 32.34
N SER A 222 -9.54 17.44 31.66
CA SER A 222 -9.00 17.34 30.31
C SER A 222 -9.90 18.04 29.31
N THR A 223 -9.31 18.59 28.25
CA THR A 223 -10.06 19.19 27.14
C THR A 223 -10.01 18.21 25.97
N PRO A 224 -11.16 17.66 25.52
CA PRO A 224 -11.20 16.80 24.34
C PRO A 224 -10.61 17.48 23.12
N GLY A 225 -10.12 16.69 22.16
CA GLY A 225 -9.70 17.19 20.86
C GLY A 225 -10.88 17.60 20.00
N ASP A 226 -10.60 18.36 18.94
CA ASP A 226 -11.60 18.76 17.96
C ASP A 226 -11.99 17.57 17.06
N ASN A 227 -13.23 17.56 16.61
CA ASN A 227 -13.74 16.54 15.69
C ASN A 227 -13.45 16.93 14.23
N LEU A 228 -13.30 15.95 13.37
CA LEU A 228 -13.07 16.14 11.94
C LEU A 228 -14.28 15.63 11.14
N ILE A 229 -14.69 16.41 10.15
CA ILE A 229 -15.66 15.99 9.14
C ILE A 229 -14.87 15.79 7.83
N LEU A 230 -14.89 14.56 7.33
CA LEU A 230 -14.18 14.22 6.11
C LEU A 230 -15.02 14.53 4.86
N THR A 231 -14.38 14.55 3.71
CA THR A 231 -15.05 14.58 2.40
C THR A 231 -15.44 13.17 1.94
N ILE A 232 -14.98 12.15 2.62
CA ILE A 232 -15.27 10.74 2.35
C ILE A 232 -16.76 10.45 2.52
N ASP A 233 -17.30 9.65 1.62
CA ASP A 233 -18.62 9.05 1.71
C ASP A 233 -18.44 7.57 2.05
N SER A 234 -18.87 7.15 3.23
CA SER A 234 -18.67 5.80 3.75
C SER A 234 -19.27 4.70 2.85
N GLY A 235 -20.40 4.98 2.21
CA GLY A 235 -21.05 4.06 1.29
C GLY A 235 -20.24 3.87 -0.02
N ILE A 236 -19.78 4.99 -0.63
CA ILE A 236 -18.92 4.92 -1.83
C ILE A 236 -17.56 4.32 -1.48
N GLN A 237 -17.04 4.61 -0.29
CA GLN A 237 -15.78 4.03 0.22
C GLN A 237 -15.88 2.51 0.35
N ALA A 238 -16.94 2.01 0.96
CA ALA A 238 -17.17 0.58 1.12
C ALA A 238 -17.31 -0.12 -0.24
N GLN A 239 -18.10 0.47 -1.16
CA GLN A 239 -18.23 -0.07 -2.50
C GLN A 239 -16.90 -0.07 -3.27
N LEU A 240 -16.07 0.96 -3.12
CA LEU A 240 -14.75 1.01 -3.73
C LEU A 240 -13.87 -0.12 -3.20
N GLN A 241 -13.80 -0.33 -1.89
CA GLN A 241 -13.01 -1.40 -1.28
C GLN A 241 -13.47 -2.79 -1.75
N GLU A 242 -14.75 -3.07 -1.72
CA GLU A 242 -15.33 -4.33 -2.21
C GLU A 242 -15.01 -4.55 -3.70
N SER A 243 -15.15 -3.50 -4.52
CA SER A 243 -14.84 -3.58 -5.96
C SER A 243 -13.35 -3.82 -6.24
N LEU A 244 -12.45 -3.23 -5.44
CA LEU A 244 -11.00 -3.45 -5.56
C LEU A 244 -10.61 -4.88 -5.17
N GLU A 245 -11.16 -5.40 -4.10
CA GLU A 245 -10.94 -6.78 -3.67
C GLU A 245 -11.43 -7.77 -4.72
N GLY A 246 -12.66 -7.59 -5.20
CA GLY A 246 -13.21 -8.37 -6.28
C GLY A 246 -12.41 -8.27 -7.58
N GLY A 247 -11.91 -7.08 -7.93
CA GLY A 247 -11.05 -6.85 -9.09
C GLY A 247 -9.71 -7.55 -8.98
N LEU A 248 -9.16 -7.61 -7.79
CA LEU A 248 -7.93 -8.36 -7.52
C LEU A 248 -8.16 -9.88 -7.66
N GLY A 249 -9.30 -10.39 -7.18
CA GLY A 249 -9.75 -11.76 -7.41
C GLY A 249 -9.87 -12.08 -8.89
N LEU A 250 -10.56 -11.22 -9.64
CA LEU A 250 -10.69 -11.34 -11.09
C LEU A 250 -9.33 -11.36 -11.81
N ALA A 251 -8.40 -10.47 -11.44
CA ALA A 251 -7.07 -10.44 -12.02
C ALA A 251 -6.31 -11.75 -11.81
N ARG A 252 -6.41 -12.31 -10.60
CA ARG A 252 -5.79 -13.60 -10.24
C ARG A 252 -6.37 -14.75 -11.05
N GLU A 253 -7.70 -14.80 -11.20
CA GLU A 253 -8.37 -15.83 -12.02
C GLU A 253 -7.93 -15.76 -13.47
N LEU A 254 -7.86 -14.57 -14.06
CA LEU A 254 -7.45 -14.35 -15.44
C LEU A 254 -6.00 -14.75 -15.68
N GLU A 255 -5.11 -14.34 -14.80
CA GLU A 255 -3.69 -14.73 -14.86
C GLU A 255 -3.52 -16.25 -14.80
N MET A 256 -4.26 -16.92 -13.90
CA MET A 256 -4.28 -18.37 -13.81
C MET A 256 -4.81 -19.03 -15.08
N ALA A 257 -5.85 -18.47 -15.68
CA ALA A 257 -6.42 -18.98 -16.92
C ALA A 257 -5.43 -18.87 -18.10
N GLU A 258 -4.75 -17.74 -18.23
CA GLU A 258 -3.73 -17.51 -19.29
C GLU A 258 -2.53 -18.44 -19.14
N ARG A 259 -2.06 -18.65 -17.91
CA ARG A 259 -0.96 -19.61 -17.65
C ARG A 259 -1.38 -21.05 -17.97
N ARG A 260 -2.61 -21.43 -17.66
CA ARG A 260 -3.17 -22.74 -18.03
C ARG A 260 -3.16 -22.93 -19.55
N GLU A 261 -3.58 -21.89 -20.28
CA GLU A 261 -3.60 -21.94 -21.74
C GLU A 261 -2.20 -21.98 -22.33
N ALA A 262 -1.25 -21.22 -21.82
CA ALA A 262 0.14 -21.23 -22.24
C ALA A 262 0.81 -22.60 -22.03
N LEU A 263 0.62 -23.20 -20.85
CA LEU A 263 1.13 -24.55 -20.55
C LEU A 263 0.50 -25.63 -21.45
N ALA A 264 -0.80 -25.48 -21.77
CA ALA A 264 -1.48 -26.39 -22.69
C ALA A 264 -0.94 -26.28 -24.12
N ALA A 265 -0.50 -25.09 -24.54
CA ALA A 265 0.06 -24.85 -25.87
C ALA A 265 1.50 -25.39 -26.03
N GLU A 266 2.31 -25.39 -24.96
CA GLU A 266 3.71 -25.84 -25.02
C GLU A 266 3.89 -27.36 -25.14
N ASP A 267 3.00 -28.17 -24.51
CA ASP A 267 3.21 -29.63 -24.41
C ASP A 267 2.20 -30.52 -25.13
N GLY A 268 1.12 -29.99 -25.66
CA GLY A 268 0.15 -30.74 -26.46
C GLY A 268 -0.55 -31.95 -25.79
N ASP A 269 -0.28 -32.25 -24.50
CA ASP A 269 -0.79 -33.46 -23.84
C ASP A 269 -1.07 -33.26 -22.33
N ILE A 270 -2.08 -32.43 -22.04
CA ILE A 270 -2.62 -32.25 -20.67
C ILE A 270 -3.01 -33.60 -20.01
N PRO A 271 -3.63 -34.57 -20.72
CA PRO A 271 -3.97 -35.85 -20.11
C PRO A 271 -2.78 -36.63 -19.58
N THR A 272 -1.63 -36.59 -20.25
CA THR A 272 -0.42 -37.34 -19.80
C THR A 272 0.22 -36.68 -18.58
N ARG A 273 0.21 -35.35 -18.45
CA ARG A 273 0.70 -34.64 -17.25
C ARG A 273 -0.24 -34.87 -16.05
N LEU A 274 -1.55 -34.76 -16.27
CA LEU A 274 -2.56 -35.10 -15.27
C LEU A 274 -2.38 -36.52 -14.74
N PHE A 275 -2.15 -37.46 -15.65
CA PHE A 275 -1.93 -38.87 -15.31
C PHE A 275 -0.65 -39.07 -14.49
N ARG A 276 0.47 -38.40 -14.85
CA ARG A 276 1.73 -38.49 -14.10
C ARG A 276 1.64 -37.83 -12.73
N ALA A 277 0.94 -36.69 -12.61
CA ALA A 277 0.71 -36.03 -11.34
C ALA A 277 -0.17 -36.90 -10.41
N LEU A 278 -1.21 -37.51 -10.95
CA LEU A 278 -2.04 -38.51 -10.27
C LEU A 278 -1.26 -39.74 -9.81
N GLU A 279 -0.39 -40.30 -10.67
CA GLU A 279 0.50 -41.40 -10.30
C GLU A 279 1.47 -41.04 -9.18
N ALA A 280 2.04 -39.82 -9.21
CA ALA A 280 2.96 -39.33 -8.19
C ALA A 280 2.24 -39.21 -6.84
N LEU A 281 1.06 -38.59 -6.80
CA LEU A 281 0.24 -38.44 -5.59
C LEU A 281 -0.21 -39.80 -5.03
N GLN A 282 -0.58 -40.74 -5.88
CA GLN A 282 -0.93 -42.11 -5.44
C GLN A 282 0.27 -42.85 -4.88
N LEU A 283 1.47 -42.61 -5.42
CA LEU A 283 2.70 -43.22 -4.93
C LEU A 283 3.11 -42.66 -3.57
N GLU A 284 2.97 -41.33 -3.36
CA GLU A 284 3.22 -40.68 -2.07
C GLU A 284 2.22 -41.15 -1.02
N ALA A 285 0.93 -41.17 -1.34
CA ALA A 285 -0.07 -41.67 -0.42
C ALA A 285 0.15 -43.13 -0.02
N LYS A 286 0.62 -43.98 -0.95
CA LYS A 286 1.04 -45.35 -0.63
C LYS A 286 2.29 -45.40 0.26
N ARG A 287 3.25 -44.48 0.06
CA ARG A 287 4.43 -44.38 0.94
C ARG A 287 4.03 -43.96 2.34
N ALA A 288 3.21 -42.93 2.47
CA ALA A 288 2.72 -42.47 3.76
C ALA A 288 1.89 -43.54 4.51
N ALA A 289 1.09 -44.32 3.79
CA ALA A 289 0.33 -45.42 4.36
C ALA A 289 1.27 -46.59 4.81
N ILE A 290 2.32 -46.87 4.08
CA ILE A 290 3.34 -47.88 4.44
C ILE A 290 4.16 -47.42 5.65
N GLU A 291 4.55 -46.16 5.72
CA GLU A 291 5.25 -45.59 6.89
C GLU A 291 4.35 -45.53 8.14
N ALA A 292 3.09 -45.16 7.99
CA ALA A 292 2.12 -45.20 9.09
C ALA A 292 1.88 -46.64 9.59
N ALA A 293 1.83 -47.63 8.71
CA ALA A 293 1.74 -49.03 9.08
C ALA A 293 2.99 -49.54 9.80
N ALA A 294 4.18 -49.17 9.32
CA ALA A 294 5.46 -49.52 9.95
C ALA A 294 5.65 -48.82 11.32
N ALA A 295 5.13 -47.61 11.50
CA ALA A 295 5.10 -46.92 12.79
C ALA A 295 4.14 -47.55 13.78
N ALA A 296 3.03 -48.13 13.31
CA ALA A 296 2.09 -48.85 14.12
C ALA A 296 2.60 -50.24 14.56
N GLU A 297 3.42 -50.94 13.74
CA GLU A 297 4.06 -52.21 14.10
C GLU A 297 5.23 -52.06 15.06
N GLY A 298 5.78 -50.87 15.25
CA GLY A 298 6.89 -50.61 16.18
C GLY A 298 6.46 -50.40 17.64
N SER A 299 5.16 -50.47 18.01
CA SER A 299 4.65 -50.21 19.36
C SER A 299 4.18 -51.44 20.15
N ASP A 300 4.20 -52.70 19.61
CA ASP A 300 3.80 -53.89 20.35
C ASP A 300 4.95 -54.86 20.49
N GLU A 301 5.72 -54.71 21.58
CA GLU A 301 6.48 -55.80 22.15
C GLU A 301 5.53 -56.69 23.00
N ASP A 302 4.72 -57.54 22.40
CA ASP A 302 4.39 -58.84 22.99
C ASP A 302 3.83 -59.81 21.94
N GLY A 303 4.61 -60.85 21.74
CA GLY A 303 4.42 -61.80 20.65
C GLY A 303 3.23 -62.75 20.83
N THR A 304 2.39 -62.80 19.83
CA THR A 304 1.82 -64.08 19.32
C THR A 304 1.36 -63.84 17.86
N ALA A 305 2.10 -64.39 16.94
CA ALA A 305 1.69 -64.49 15.55
C ALA A 305 0.49 -65.42 15.37
N SER A 306 -0.58 -64.97 14.78
CA SER A 306 -1.53 -65.79 14.08
C SER A 306 -1.66 -65.33 12.63
N ASP A 307 -1.19 -66.15 11.70
CA ASP A 307 -1.48 -66.05 10.31
C ASP A 307 -3.00 -65.95 10.05
N GLU A 308 -3.43 -64.96 9.43
CA GLU A 308 -4.44 -64.92 8.29
C GLU A 308 -4.94 -63.51 8.15
N ASP A 309 -5.01 -63.09 6.91
CA ASP A 309 -5.57 -61.82 6.39
C ASP A 309 -4.72 -60.54 6.38
N SER A 310 -3.64 -60.55 5.59
CA SER A 310 -3.13 -59.37 4.97
C SER A 310 -4.06 -58.96 3.79
N VAL A 311 -5.26 -58.47 4.10
CA VAL A 311 -6.03 -57.68 3.16
C VAL A 311 -5.38 -56.30 3.14
N ALA A 312 -4.59 -56.04 2.13
CA ALA A 312 -4.22 -54.69 1.76
C ALA A 312 -5.54 -53.93 1.54
N ALA A 313 -5.89 -53.13 2.54
CA ALA A 313 -7.01 -52.22 2.38
C ALA A 313 -6.63 -51.33 1.18
N GLU A 314 -7.34 -51.52 0.06
CA GLU A 314 -7.42 -50.51 -0.98
C GLU A 314 -8.06 -49.29 -0.34
N THR A 315 -7.23 -48.45 0.26
CA THR A 315 -7.63 -47.13 0.68
C THR A 315 -7.92 -46.40 -0.62
N VAL A 316 -9.20 -46.31 -0.97
CA VAL A 316 -9.65 -45.41 -2.03
C VAL A 316 -9.38 -44.01 -1.51
N ILE A 317 -8.28 -43.42 -1.94
CA ILE A 317 -7.95 -42.04 -1.64
C ILE A 317 -8.86 -41.24 -2.58
N GLU A 318 -9.85 -40.62 -2.03
CA GLU A 318 -10.69 -39.64 -2.75
C GLU A 318 -9.79 -38.45 -3.06
N ILE A 319 -9.29 -38.38 -4.28
CA ILE A 319 -8.40 -37.33 -4.78
C ILE A 319 -9.30 -36.17 -5.16
N ASP A 320 -9.21 -35.08 -4.43
CA ASP A 320 -9.84 -33.82 -4.76
C ASP A 320 -9.31 -33.32 -6.10
N GLU A 321 -10.18 -33.21 -7.11
CA GLU A 321 -9.81 -32.74 -8.45
C GLU A 321 -9.22 -31.32 -8.42
N GLY A 322 -9.62 -30.47 -7.48
CA GLY A 322 -9.04 -29.14 -7.26
C GLY A 322 -7.58 -29.20 -6.83
N LYS A 323 -7.22 -30.14 -5.90
CA LYS A 323 -5.84 -30.37 -5.48
C LYS A 323 -4.96 -30.91 -6.61
N VAL A 324 -5.56 -31.74 -7.49
CA VAL A 324 -4.84 -32.26 -8.68
C VAL A 324 -4.61 -31.17 -9.71
N LEU A 325 -5.59 -30.30 -9.95
CA LEU A 325 -5.46 -29.15 -10.83
C LEU A 325 -4.40 -28.16 -10.28
N GLY A 326 -4.36 -27.91 -9.01
CA GLY A 326 -3.31 -27.16 -8.36
C GLY A 326 -1.92 -27.79 -8.57
N SER A 327 -1.78 -29.14 -8.68
CA SER A 327 -0.49 -29.81 -8.92
C SER A 327 0.00 -29.73 -10.35
N LEU A 328 -0.87 -29.39 -11.30
CA LEU A 328 -0.52 -29.22 -12.70
C LEU A 328 0.02 -27.83 -13.04
N TYR A 329 -0.17 -26.89 -12.14
CA TYR A 329 0.26 -25.50 -12.33
C TYR A 329 1.30 -25.13 -11.31
N PRO A 330 2.56 -25.39 -11.66
CA PRO A 330 3.68 -25.13 -10.78
C PRO A 330 3.81 -23.63 -10.51
N GLY A 331 3.80 -23.34 -9.26
CA GLY A 331 4.34 -22.27 -8.76
C GLY A 331 3.73 -21.10 -8.22
N LEU A 332 2.63 -21.22 -7.79
CA LEU A 332 1.94 -20.16 -7.11
C LEU A 332 1.84 -20.51 -5.63
N PRO A 333 2.01 -19.54 -4.72
CA PRO A 333 1.37 -19.68 -3.45
C PRO A 333 -0.12 -19.70 -3.78
N ILE A 334 -0.68 -20.88 -3.83
CA ILE A 334 -2.11 -21.08 -4.09
C ILE A 334 -2.73 -21.64 -2.83
N ASP A 335 -3.91 -21.10 -2.49
CA ASP A 335 -4.74 -21.70 -1.45
C ASP A 335 -5.37 -23.03 -1.88
N ASP A 336 -6.15 -23.64 -1.01
CA ASP A 336 -6.82 -24.92 -1.28
C ASP A 336 -7.82 -24.85 -2.44
N GLU A 337 -8.23 -23.64 -2.85
CA GLU A 337 -9.12 -23.38 -3.98
C GLU A 337 -8.38 -23.17 -5.31
N GLY A 338 -7.04 -23.11 -5.27
CA GLY A 338 -6.19 -22.87 -6.42
C GLY A 338 -6.02 -21.41 -6.79
N VAL A 339 -6.23 -20.51 -5.84
CA VAL A 339 -6.08 -19.06 -5.98
C VAL A 339 -4.69 -18.64 -5.48
N CYS A 340 -4.08 -17.74 -6.21
CA CYS A 340 -2.78 -17.16 -5.87
C CYS A 340 -2.82 -16.35 -4.57
N VAL A 341 -1.93 -16.65 -3.61
CA VAL A 341 -1.77 -15.91 -2.36
C VAL A 341 -0.34 -15.37 -2.23
N PRO A 342 -0.14 -14.11 -1.84
CA PRO A 342 1.19 -13.49 -1.78
C PRO A 342 2.02 -13.93 -0.59
N VAL A 343 1.37 -14.47 0.44
CA VAL A 343 1.99 -14.93 1.69
C VAL A 343 1.41 -16.30 2.03
N GLN A 344 2.26 -17.28 2.26
CA GLN A 344 1.88 -18.66 2.54
C GLN A 344 2.30 -19.06 3.94
N ARG A 345 1.37 -19.60 4.74
CA ARG A 345 1.65 -20.27 6.00
C ARG A 345 1.80 -21.78 5.75
N VAL A 346 2.89 -22.36 6.22
CA VAL A 346 3.18 -23.79 6.09
C VAL A 346 3.35 -24.37 7.49
N GLU A 347 2.51 -25.32 7.85
CA GLU A 347 2.52 -25.98 9.16
C GLU A 347 3.48 -27.18 9.16
N VAL A 348 4.04 -27.49 10.33
CA VAL A 348 4.94 -28.61 10.54
C VAL A 348 4.26 -29.93 10.12
N GLY A 349 4.93 -30.70 9.29
CA GLY A 349 4.44 -31.99 8.80
C GLY A 349 3.36 -31.91 7.73
N VAL A 350 2.95 -30.71 7.33
CA VAL A 350 2.00 -30.49 6.22
C VAL A 350 2.77 -30.12 4.95
N ALA A 351 2.65 -30.95 3.92
CA ALA A 351 3.24 -30.64 2.63
C ALA A 351 2.43 -29.54 1.94
N SER A 352 3.07 -28.44 1.63
CA SER A 352 2.49 -27.32 0.92
C SER A 352 3.16 -27.16 -0.43
N ARG A 353 2.40 -26.66 -1.39
CA ARG A 353 2.96 -26.37 -2.70
C ARG A 353 3.55 -24.98 -2.72
N THR A 354 4.70 -24.87 -3.33
CA THR A 354 5.36 -23.58 -3.51
C THR A 354 5.99 -23.47 -4.89
N LEU A 355 6.21 -22.28 -5.36
CA LEU A 355 6.88 -22.00 -6.61
C LEU A 355 8.26 -21.43 -6.44
N LEU A 356 9.17 -22.04 -7.14
CA LEU A 356 10.47 -21.45 -7.38
C LEU A 356 10.54 -20.96 -8.83
N SER A 357 10.92 -19.68 -9.00
CA SER A 357 11.16 -19.00 -10.29
C SER A 357 9.96 -18.97 -11.27
N GLY A 358 8.74 -18.89 -10.77
CA GLY A 358 7.55 -18.69 -11.62
C GLY A 358 7.20 -19.82 -12.58
N ILE A 359 7.95 -20.92 -12.62
CA ILE A 359 7.82 -21.96 -13.66
C ILE A 359 7.87 -23.38 -13.09
N ILE A 360 8.51 -23.62 -11.94
CA ILE A 360 8.75 -24.97 -11.44
C ILE A 360 8.00 -25.21 -10.15
N GLU A 361 7.03 -26.13 -10.15
CA GLU A 361 6.36 -26.61 -8.93
C GLU A 361 7.32 -27.35 -8.03
N ARG A 362 7.26 -27.03 -6.76
CA ARG A 362 8.02 -27.70 -5.73
C ARG A 362 7.11 -27.99 -4.55
N THR A 363 7.33 -29.13 -3.93
CA THR A 363 6.65 -29.46 -2.67
C THR A 363 7.51 -28.94 -1.54
N MET A 364 6.97 -28.04 -0.73
CA MET A 364 7.60 -27.53 0.47
C MET A 364 7.03 -28.24 1.70
N LEU A 365 7.87 -28.87 2.47
CA LEU A 365 7.54 -29.52 3.73
C LEU A 365 8.31 -28.86 4.85
N LEU A 366 7.62 -28.30 5.82
CA LEU A 366 8.25 -27.89 7.06
C LEU A 366 8.47 -29.14 7.93
N GLU A 367 9.70 -29.62 8.00
CA GLU A 367 10.03 -30.82 8.74
C GLU A 367 10.01 -30.62 10.26
N ALA A 368 10.56 -29.51 10.71
CA ALA A 368 10.64 -29.18 12.13
C ALA A 368 10.92 -27.69 12.34
N VAL A 369 10.53 -27.22 13.53
CA VAL A 369 11.04 -25.95 14.08
C VAL A 369 11.88 -26.28 15.31
N VAL A 370 13.09 -25.77 15.35
CA VAL A 370 14.08 -26.06 16.41
C VAL A 370 14.49 -24.75 17.08
N ALA A 371 14.38 -24.70 18.40
CA ALA A 371 14.88 -23.56 19.16
C ALA A 371 16.40 -23.71 19.39
N ASP A 372 17.19 -22.77 18.89
CA ASP A 372 18.61 -22.64 19.21
C ASP A 372 18.87 -21.31 19.95
N ARG A 373 19.15 -21.40 21.22
CA ARG A 373 19.47 -20.29 22.16
C ARG A 373 18.37 -19.28 22.36
N SER A 374 18.05 -18.44 21.38
CA SER A 374 17.00 -17.42 21.45
C SER A 374 16.31 -17.20 20.11
N GLN A 375 16.57 -18.09 19.15
CA GLN A 375 16.01 -17.99 17.80
C GLN A 375 15.34 -19.30 17.42
N LEU A 376 14.26 -19.20 16.61
CA LEU A 376 13.62 -20.34 16.00
C LEU A 376 14.24 -20.55 14.62
N ILE A 377 14.63 -21.79 14.35
CA ILE A 377 15.17 -22.22 13.06
C ILE A 377 14.14 -23.18 12.45
N ALA A 378 13.65 -22.85 11.27
CA ALA A 378 12.78 -23.76 10.54
C ALA A 378 13.62 -24.64 9.61
N VAL A 379 13.30 -25.92 9.61
CA VAL A 379 13.89 -26.90 8.71
C VAL A 379 12.87 -27.22 7.64
N VAL A 380 13.14 -26.74 6.41
CA VAL A 380 12.24 -26.82 5.28
C VAL A 380 12.88 -27.73 4.23
N ASP A 381 12.16 -28.74 3.77
CA ASP A 381 12.51 -29.56 2.62
C ASP A 381 11.74 -29.09 1.40
N ILE A 382 12.45 -28.86 0.30
CA ILE A 382 11.82 -28.54 -0.98
C ILE A 382 12.29 -29.59 -1.98
N ASP A 383 11.43 -30.55 -2.28
CA ASP A 383 11.68 -31.65 -3.21
C ASP A 383 12.98 -32.43 -2.90
N GLY A 384 13.31 -32.63 -1.63
CA GLY A 384 14.50 -33.35 -1.18
C GLY A 384 15.74 -32.47 -1.01
N GLU A 385 15.62 -31.16 -1.22
CA GLU A 385 16.67 -30.18 -0.88
C GLU A 385 16.29 -29.48 0.42
N ARG A 386 17.15 -29.67 1.44
CA ARG A 386 16.87 -29.22 2.80
C ARG A 386 17.51 -27.88 3.09
N PHE A 387 16.71 -26.96 3.63
CA PHE A 387 17.09 -25.62 4.04
C PHE A 387 16.90 -25.47 5.57
N GLU A 388 17.88 -24.90 6.23
CA GLU A 388 17.76 -24.41 7.60
C GLU A 388 17.68 -22.89 7.52
N VAL A 389 16.56 -22.31 7.91
CA VAL A 389 16.26 -20.90 7.71
C VAL A 389 15.82 -20.21 9.00
N GLU A 390 16.19 -18.96 9.16
CA GLU A 390 15.81 -18.06 10.24
C GLU A 390 14.87 -16.98 9.72
N GLU A 391 14.21 -16.26 10.60
CA GLU A 391 13.38 -15.11 10.22
C GLU A 391 14.20 -14.06 9.45
N GLY A 392 13.67 -13.62 8.31
CA GLY A 392 14.33 -12.69 7.42
C GLY A 392 15.19 -13.32 6.34
N ASP A 393 15.48 -14.61 6.41
CA ASP A 393 16.26 -15.31 5.39
C ASP A 393 15.53 -15.39 4.06
N SER A 394 16.32 -15.34 2.97
CA SER A 394 15.86 -15.65 1.63
C SER A 394 16.44 -16.99 1.21
N PHE A 395 15.61 -17.90 0.75
CA PHE A 395 16.01 -19.26 0.38
C PHE A 395 15.30 -19.71 -0.90
N ALA A 396 15.81 -20.78 -1.47
CA ALA A 396 15.26 -21.36 -2.71
C ALA A 396 14.99 -20.32 -3.81
N THR A 397 15.85 -19.30 -3.90
CA THR A 397 15.88 -18.18 -4.87
C THR A 397 14.73 -17.18 -4.79
N THR A 398 13.53 -17.60 -4.40
CA THR A 398 12.30 -16.78 -4.51
C THR A 398 11.48 -16.66 -3.24
N LEU A 399 11.84 -17.38 -2.19
CA LEU A 399 11.14 -17.40 -0.92
C LEU A 399 11.89 -16.59 0.14
N ARG A 400 11.16 -15.79 0.89
CA ARG A 400 11.67 -15.08 2.06
C ARG A 400 10.87 -15.49 3.30
N VAL A 401 11.55 -15.84 4.36
CA VAL A 401 10.94 -16.12 5.66
C VAL A 401 10.48 -14.82 6.31
N ILE A 402 9.21 -14.74 6.65
CA ILE A 402 8.60 -13.59 7.32
C ILE A 402 8.52 -13.81 8.81
N ALA A 403 8.07 -15.01 9.22
CA ALA A 403 7.93 -15.37 10.61
C ALA A 403 8.10 -16.86 10.79
N ILE A 404 8.59 -17.28 11.94
CA ILE A 404 8.66 -18.68 12.38
C ILE A 404 7.94 -18.79 13.73
N THR A 405 6.96 -19.70 13.81
CA THR A 405 6.30 -20.07 15.05
C THR A 405 6.67 -21.50 15.45
N ASP A 406 6.30 -21.96 16.64
CA ASP A 406 6.61 -23.32 17.09
C ASP A 406 6.05 -24.42 16.17
N ASP A 407 5.04 -24.11 15.37
CA ASP A 407 4.27 -25.04 14.55
C ASP A 407 4.20 -24.69 13.05
N ALA A 408 4.69 -23.52 12.64
CA ALA A 408 4.58 -23.06 11.26
C ALA A 408 5.71 -22.12 10.85
N ILE A 409 5.90 -22.02 9.54
CA ILE A 409 6.69 -20.97 8.88
C ILE A 409 5.76 -20.14 8.00
N VAL A 410 5.97 -18.84 7.98
CA VAL A 410 5.30 -17.92 7.06
C VAL A 410 6.32 -17.43 6.05
N VAL A 411 6.06 -17.65 4.78
CA VAL A 411 6.94 -17.27 3.68
C VAL A 411 6.23 -16.32 2.72
N SER A 412 6.98 -15.36 2.18
CA SER A 412 6.55 -14.55 1.05
C SER A 412 7.31 -14.95 -0.20
N HIS A 413 6.68 -14.75 -1.33
CA HIS A 413 7.30 -14.98 -2.62
C HIS A 413 7.91 -13.70 -3.17
N SER A 414 9.17 -13.77 -3.59
CA SER A 414 9.87 -12.65 -4.23
C SER A 414 9.51 -12.52 -5.71
N ASP A 415 8.99 -13.59 -6.32
CA ASP A 415 8.53 -13.59 -7.69
C ASP A 415 7.15 -12.94 -7.78
N ASN A 416 7.19 -11.72 -7.90
CA ASN A 416 6.11 -10.76 -7.87
C ASN A 416 5.09 -10.85 -9.04
N TRP A 417 4.68 -11.98 -9.53
CA TRP A 417 3.71 -12.11 -10.62
C TRP A 417 2.24 -12.23 -10.16
N CYS A 418 2.00 -12.61 -8.91
CA CYS A 418 0.66 -12.64 -8.33
C CYS A 418 0.12 -11.21 -8.15
N PRO A 419 -1.05 -10.86 -8.66
CA PRO A 419 -1.70 -9.59 -8.35
C PRO A 419 -1.94 -9.44 -6.86
N ILE A 420 -1.30 -8.45 -6.25
CA ILE A 420 -1.35 -8.25 -4.79
C ILE A 420 -1.90 -6.89 -4.39
N ARG A 421 -1.92 -5.90 -5.30
CA ARG A 421 -2.36 -4.55 -5.01
C ARG A 421 -3.41 -4.06 -5.97
N ALA A 422 -4.44 -3.47 -5.40
CA ALA A 422 -5.42 -2.69 -6.13
C ALA A 422 -5.63 -1.37 -5.39
N VAL A 423 -5.78 -0.29 -6.15
CA VAL A 423 -5.91 1.06 -5.60
C VAL A 423 -7.00 1.80 -6.34
N GLY A 424 -7.81 2.55 -5.60
CA GLY A 424 -8.85 3.37 -6.17
C GLY A 424 -8.97 4.74 -5.51
N VAL A 425 -9.32 5.74 -6.31
CA VAL A 425 -9.59 7.11 -5.89
C VAL A 425 -10.87 7.58 -6.57
N VAL A 426 -11.78 8.16 -5.80
CA VAL A 426 -12.96 8.86 -6.30
C VAL A 426 -12.84 10.33 -5.89
N GLU A 427 -12.75 11.21 -6.87
CA GLU A 427 -12.55 12.64 -6.67
C GLU A 427 -13.69 13.45 -7.28
N ASN A 428 -14.07 14.54 -6.61
CA ASN A 428 -14.94 15.56 -7.19
C ASN A 428 -14.09 16.58 -7.98
N PRO A 429 -14.18 16.62 -9.30
CA PRO A 429 -13.36 17.49 -10.14
C PRO A 429 -13.67 18.99 -9.97
N ASN A 430 -14.73 19.35 -9.27
CA ASN A 430 -15.15 20.75 -9.12
C ASN A 430 -14.63 21.42 -7.84
N ASP A 431 -14.00 20.65 -6.95
CA ASP A 431 -13.48 21.21 -5.70
C ASP A 431 -12.33 20.43 -5.06
N GLY A 432 -11.84 19.36 -5.69
CA GLY A 432 -10.75 18.53 -5.20
C GLY A 432 -11.09 17.69 -3.98
N SER A 433 -12.37 17.56 -3.61
CA SER A 433 -12.78 16.70 -2.50
C SER A 433 -12.60 15.23 -2.86
N ILE A 434 -11.91 14.48 -2.02
CA ILE A 434 -11.76 13.04 -2.14
C ILE A 434 -12.99 12.38 -1.52
N ILE A 435 -13.80 11.75 -2.36
CA ILE A 435 -15.07 11.12 -1.96
C ILE A 435 -14.83 9.70 -1.44
N ALA A 436 -13.87 9.00 -2.03
CA ALA A 436 -13.39 7.70 -1.56
C ALA A 436 -11.94 7.50 -1.98
N MET A 437 -11.17 6.80 -1.14
CA MET A 437 -9.78 6.44 -1.42
C MET A 437 -9.46 5.13 -0.71
N ALA A 438 -9.05 4.13 -1.47
CA ALA A 438 -8.76 2.82 -0.93
C ALA A 438 -7.51 2.20 -1.55
N SER A 439 -6.80 1.43 -0.77
CA SER A 439 -5.68 0.60 -1.17
C SER A 439 -5.87 -0.81 -0.64
N TYR A 440 -5.60 -1.80 -1.45
CA TYR A 440 -5.58 -3.21 -1.06
C TYR A 440 -4.15 -3.75 -1.26
N PRO A 441 -3.58 -4.58 -0.37
CA PRO A 441 -4.21 -5.07 0.87
C PRO A 441 -4.45 -3.98 1.91
N SER A 442 -5.47 -4.22 2.75
CA SER A 442 -5.88 -3.33 3.83
C SER A 442 -5.47 -3.88 5.20
N PHE A 443 -5.81 -3.19 6.26
CA PHE A 443 -5.60 -3.59 7.65
C PHE A 443 -6.70 -3.01 8.54
N ASP A 444 -6.91 -3.61 9.70
CA ASP A 444 -7.81 -3.07 10.72
C ASP A 444 -7.04 -2.12 11.66
N PRO A 445 -7.33 -0.81 11.70
CA PRO A 445 -6.69 0.12 12.61
C PRO A 445 -6.90 -0.21 14.08
N ALA A 446 -7.99 -0.90 14.45
CA ALA A 446 -8.27 -1.31 15.82
C ALA A 446 -7.22 -2.31 16.35
N ALA A 447 -6.58 -3.08 15.48
CA ALA A 447 -5.49 -3.98 15.85
C ALA A 447 -4.29 -3.27 16.51
N PHE A 448 -4.06 -2.00 16.18
CA PHE A 448 -3.00 -1.19 16.81
C PHE A 448 -3.36 -0.74 18.23
N VAL A 449 -4.64 -0.62 18.52
CA VAL A 449 -5.15 -0.27 19.85
C VAL A 449 -5.02 -1.46 20.80
N SER A 450 -5.39 -2.64 20.33
CA SER A 450 -5.27 -3.89 21.11
C SER A 450 -3.84 -4.45 21.20
N GLY A 451 -2.97 -4.01 20.27
CA GLY A 451 -1.59 -4.45 20.14
C GLY A 451 -1.45 -5.61 19.14
N LEU A 452 -0.65 -5.39 18.10
CA LEU A 452 -0.29 -6.42 17.13
C LEU A 452 0.78 -7.35 17.72
N THR A 453 0.66 -8.64 17.46
CA THR A 453 1.77 -9.57 17.66
C THR A 453 2.89 -9.29 16.66
N GLN A 454 4.12 -9.71 16.97
CA GLN A 454 5.26 -9.55 16.07
C GLN A 454 4.98 -10.21 14.70
N SER A 455 4.38 -11.39 14.69
CA SER A 455 4.01 -12.14 13.49
C SER A 455 2.99 -11.39 12.61
N GLU A 456 1.96 -10.79 13.23
CA GLU A 456 0.96 -9.99 12.49
C GLU A 456 1.60 -8.72 11.91
N TRP A 457 2.42 -8.03 12.70
CA TRP A 457 3.17 -6.86 12.23
C TRP A 457 4.03 -7.16 11.00
N GLU A 458 4.79 -8.27 11.05
CA GLU A 458 5.67 -8.67 9.96
C GLU A 458 4.89 -9.12 8.72
N SER A 459 3.81 -9.86 8.91
CA SER A 459 2.93 -10.29 7.82
C SER A 459 2.34 -9.09 7.07
N LEU A 460 1.73 -8.15 7.81
CA LEU A 460 1.15 -6.93 7.24
C LEU A 460 2.23 -6.02 6.63
N GLY A 461 3.41 -5.95 7.27
CA GLY A 461 4.56 -5.19 6.78
C GLY A 461 5.10 -5.72 5.45
N THR A 462 5.13 -7.04 5.26
CA THR A 462 5.63 -7.67 4.03
C THR A 462 4.79 -7.33 2.81
N ILE A 463 3.48 -7.31 2.95
CA ILE A 463 2.55 -6.92 1.88
C ILE A 463 2.35 -5.41 1.80
N ASN A 464 3.01 -4.64 2.69
CA ASN A 464 2.89 -3.19 2.83
C ASN A 464 1.44 -2.71 3.03
N ALA A 465 0.63 -3.45 3.80
CA ALA A 465 -0.77 -3.12 4.06
C ALA A 465 -0.99 -1.73 4.67
N PHE A 466 0.00 -1.23 5.44
CA PHE A 466 -0.04 0.08 6.08
C PHE A 466 0.15 1.27 5.12
N SER A 467 0.56 1.01 3.87
CA SER A 467 0.85 2.06 2.92
C SER A 467 -0.41 2.52 2.19
N ASN A 468 -0.63 3.82 2.15
CA ASN A 468 -1.65 4.39 1.28
C ASN A 468 -1.11 4.51 -0.15
N PHE A 469 -1.32 3.47 -0.96
CA PHE A 469 -0.80 3.44 -2.32
C PHE A 469 -1.46 4.46 -3.25
N ALA A 470 -2.59 5.05 -2.87
CA ALA A 470 -3.20 6.12 -3.64
C ALA A 470 -2.33 7.38 -3.69
N VAL A 471 -1.56 7.66 -2.62
CA VAL A 471 -0.66 8.82 -2.50
C VAL A 471 0.82 8.44 -2.49
N GLN A 472 1.16 7.17 -2.23
CA GLN A 472 2.55 6.69 -2.10
C GLN A 472 2.97 5.77 -3.24
N GLY A 473 2.03 5.06 -3.86
CA GLY A 473 2.30 4.18 -4.98
C GLY A 473 2.67 4.98 -6.22
N GLN A 474 3.79 4.63 -6.86
CA GLN A 474 4.27 5.29 -8.07
C GLN A 474 4.27 4.26 -9.18
N TYR A 475 3.41 4.45 -10.16
CA TYR A 475 3.16 3.52 -11.25
C TYR A 475 3.31 4.23 -12.60
N ALA A 476 3.71 3.49 -13.63
CA ALA A 476 3.62 3.96 -15.01
C ALA A 476 2.13 4.09 -15.38
N PRO A 477 1.66 5.28 -15.81
CA PRO A 477 0.24 5.51 -16.09
C PRO A 477 -0.25 4.90 -17.41
N ALA A 478 0.64 4.43 -18.25
CA ALA A 478 0.35 3.84 -19.55
C ALA A 478 -0.56 4.72 -20.45
N SER A 479 -1.36 4.07 -21.26
CA SER A 479 -2.25 4.74 -22.24
C SER A 479 -3.23 5.75 -21.64
N THR A 480 -3.40 5.82 -20.30
CA THR A 480 -4.17 6.92 -19.69
C THR A 480 -3.49 8.27 -19.96
N PHE A 481 -2.16 8.29 -20.04
CA PHE A 481 -1.37 9.50 -20.27
C PHE A 481 -1.48 10.07 -21.68
N LYS A 482 -2.03 9.30 -22.62
CA LYS A 482 -2.38 9.83 -23.96
C LYS A 482 -3.35 11.00 -23.89
N ALA A 483 -4.12 11.14 -22.78
CA ALA A 483 -4.98 12.31 -22.57
C ALA A 483 -4.19 13.62 -22.50
N VAL A 484 -2.99 13.62 -21.89
CA VAL A 484 -2.09 14.79 -21.88
C VAL A 484 -1.66 15.15 -23.28
N ALA A 485 -1.21 14.17 -24.07
CA ALA A 485 -0.78 14.40 -25.45
C ALA A 485 -1.96 14.79 -26.37
N TYR A 486 -3.17 14.32 -26.08
CA TYR A 486 -4.39 14.70 -26.80
C TYR A 486 -4.71 16.19 -26.57
N VAL A 487 -4.71 16.65 -25.32
CA VAL A 487 -4.94 18.06 -24.98
C VAL A 487 -3.86 18.92 -25.61
N LEU A 488 -2.59 18.58 -25.47
CA LEU A 488 -1.47 19.26 -26.09
C LEU A 488 -1.63 19.34 -27.61
N ALA A 489 -2.03 18.24 -28.25
CA ALA A 489 -2.19 18.21 -29.69
C ALA A 489 -3.29 19.18 -30.19
N LEU A 490 -4.37 19.33 -29.41
CA LEU A 490 -5.43 20.27 -29.72
C LEU A 490 -5.04 21.72 -29.45
N GLU A 491 -4.47 22.01 -28.30
CA GLU A 491 -4.09 23.37 -27.90
C GLU A 491 -2.94 23.94 -28.73
N ASP A 492 -1.91 23.12 -29.02
CA ASP A 492 -0.75 23.53 -29.81
C ASP A 492 -0.85 23.15 -31.31
N GLY A 493 -1.93 22.54 -31.73
CA GLY A 493 -2.16 22.14 -33.12
C GLY A 493 -1.19 21.08 -33.63
N ILE A 494 -0.65 20.22 -32.75
CA ILE A 494 0.31 19.16 -33.09
C ILE A 494 -0.41 17.83 -33.22
N TYR A 495 -0.70 17.42 -34.44
CA TYR A 495 -1.30 16.11 -34.71
C TYR A 495 -0.82 15.57 -36.06
N PRO A 496 -0.78 14.23 -36.27
CA PRO A 496 -0.35 13.65 -37.54
C PRO A 496 -1.33 13.96 -38.67
N LEU A 497 -0.76 14.23 -39.82
CA LEU A 497 -1.50 14.26 -41.09
C LEU A 497 -1.49 12.86 -41.70
N ASP A 498 -2.30 12.64 -42.75
CA ASP A 498 -2.31 11.40 -43.50
C ASP A 498 -0.90 11.05 -44.01
N ARG A 499 -0.44 9.83 -43.77
CA ARG A 499 0.84 9.31 -44.26
C ARG A 499 0.63 8.06 -45.11
N PRO A 500 1.40 7.92 -46.20
CA PRO A 500 1.41 6.67 -46.96
C PRO A 500 1.86 5.49 -46.08
N GLU A 501 1.29 4.32 -46.36
CA GLU A 501 1.68 3.07 -45.72
C GLU A 501 3.18 2.78 -46.03
N GLY A 502 3.95 2.56 -44.96
CA GLY A 502 5.37 2.25 -45.06
C GLY A 502 6.33 3.44 -44.98
N ASP A 503 5.81 4.65 -44.74
CA ASP A 503 6.69 5.76 -44.43
C ASP A 503 7.47 5.51 -43.16
N ARG A 504 8.78 5.74 -43.23
CA ARG A 504 9.66 5.62 -42.08
C ARG A 504 9.67 6.91 -41.28
N ILE A 505 9.60 6.77 -40.01
CA ILE A 505 9.93 7.88 -39.15
C ILE A 505 11.38 7.77 -38.79
N LEU A 506 12.10 8.79 -39.18
CA LEU A 506 13.53 8.84 -38.99
C LEU A 506 13.84 9.67 -37.78
N GLY A 507 14.38 9.01 -36.79
CA GLY A 507 14.86 9.63 -35.57
C GLY A 507 16.36 9.72 -35.61
N ASP A 508 16.89 10.85 -36.10
CA ASP A 508 18.21 11.27 -35.69
C ASP A 508 18.09 12.20 -34.50
N GLU A 509 18.38 11.63 -33.40
CA GLU A 509 18.23 12.24 -32.10
C GLU A 509 19.07 13.49 -31.89
N ASN A 510 20.02 13.76 -32.77
CA ASN A 510 20.91 14.89 -32.61
C ASN A 510 21.02 15.77 -33.86
N THR A 511 20.60 15.32 -35.04
CA THR A 511 20.92 15.99 -36.27
C THR A 511 19.74 16.25 -37.22
N GLY A 512 18.57 15.67 -36.98
CA GLY A 512 17.43 15.76 -37.89
C GLY A 512 17.72 15.20 -39.29
N SER A 513 18.81 14.46 -39.48
CA SER A 513 19.17 13.91 -40.77
C SER A 513 18.74 12.48 -40.93
N ALA A 514 18.11 12.17 -42.05
CA ALA A 514 17.80 10.81 -42.44
C ALA A 514 19.07 9.96 -42.59
N PRO A 515 19.08 8.70 -42.11
CA PRO A 515 20.19 7.80 -42.41
C PRO A 515 20.31 7.62 -43.93
N PRO A 516 21.55 7.40 -44.44
CA PRO A 516 21.73 7.18 -45.85
C PRO A 516 21.02 5.87 -46.24
N GLY A 517 19.85 6.04 -46.83
CA GLY A 517 19.10 4.92 -47.38
C GLY A 517 19.92 4.24 -48.48
N GLU A 518 19.94 2.94 -48.51
CA GLU A 518 20.28 2.21 -49.73
C GLU A 518 19.32 2.63 -50.81
N ALA A 519 19.83 3.27 -51.79
CA ALA A 519 19.07 3.80 -52.92
C ALA A 519 18.45 2.63 -53.71
N THR A 520 17.21 2.30 -53.39
CA THR A 520 16.32 1.74 -54.40
C THR A 520 15.55 2.92 -54.99
N GLY A 521 15.96 3.40 -56.09
CA GLY A 521 15.55 4.33 -57.06
C GLY A 521 14.13 4.91 -57.08
N ALA A 522 13.57 5.29 -55.93
CA ALA A 522 12.48 6.22 -55.83
C ALA A 522 13.01 7.41 -55.04
N GLU A 523 13.06 8.58 -55.68
CA GLU A 523 13.35 9.83 -55.00
C GLU A 523 12.31 9.98 -53.88
N ALA A 524 12.81 9.90 -52.62
CA ALA A 524 11.99 10.25 -51.47
C ALA A 524 11.60 11.72 -51.60
N GLU A 525 10.34 12.03 -51.75
CA GLU A 525 9.87 13.40 -51.63
C GLU A 525 10.29 13.91 -50.25
N PRO A 526 10.84 15.14 -50.19
CA PRO A 526 11.24 15.73 -48.92
C PRO A 526 10.04 15.79 -47.99
N VAL A 527 10.17 15.28 -46.77
CA VAL A 527 9.18 15.48 -45.69
C VAL A 527 8.85 16.97 -45.67
N GLN A 528 7.59 17.31 -45.95
CA GLN A 528 7.20 18.70 -45.91
C GLN A 528 7.35 19.20 -44.48
N PRO A 529 7.98 20.37 -44.28
CA PRO A 529 8.03 20.96 -42.95
C PRO A 529 6.61 21.16 -42.42
N ALA A 530 6.43 20.98 -41.10
CA ALA A 530 5.15 21.27 -40.48
C ALA A 530 4.63 22.66 -40.83
N PRO A 531 3.33 22.82 -40.93
CA PRO A 531 2.74 24.13 -41.16
C PRO A 531 3.21 25.10 -40.07
N SER A 532 3.57 26.31 -40.47
CA SER A 532 3.85 27.40 -39.53
C SER A 532 2.57 27.72 -38.72
N ASP A 533 2.73 28.31 -37.54
CA ASP A 533 1.64 28.65 -36.59
C ASP A 533 0.37 29.33 -37.19
N GLY A 534 0.37 29.71 -38.45
CA GLY A 534 -0.80 30.27 -39.15
C GLY A 534 -1.54 29.31 -40.06
N ASP A 535 -1.05 28.08 -40.25
CA ASP A 535 -1.58 27.14 -41.28
C ASP A 535 -2.22 25.88 -40.68
N LEU A 536 -2.41 25.83 -39.34
CA LEU A 536 -3.01 24.70 -38.67
C LEU A 536 -4.47 24.51 -39.08
N LYS A 537 -4.77 23.34 -39.65
CA LYS A 537 -6.12 23.01 -40.03
C LYS A 537 -6.97 22.71 -38.80
N PRO A 538 -8.24 23.10 -38.79
CA PRO A 538 -9.17 22.65 -37.79
C PRO A 538 -9.24 21.11 -37.76
N LEU A 539 -9.26 20.51 -36.58
CA LEU A 539 -9.22 19.05 -36.33
C LEU A 539 -10.47 18.27 -36.76
N THR A 540 -11.32 18.87 -37.54
CA THR A 540 -12.63 18.31 -37.97
C THR A 540 -12.70 17.86 -39.39
N SER A 541 -11.56 17.81 -40.09
CA SER A 541 -11.56 17.42 -41.51
C SER A 541 -11.33 15.92 -41.63
N ASP A 542 -12.26 15.24 -42.32
CA ASP A 542 -12.16 13.78 -42.64
C ASP A 542 -10.91 13.45 -43.50
N THR A 543 -10.11 14.45 -43.89
CA THR A 543 -8.91 14.32 -44.69
C THR A 543 -7.63 14.20 -43.85
N ASP A 544 -7.69 14.38 -42.55
CA ASP A 544 -6.53 14.33 -41.64
C ASP A 544 -6.43 12.98 -40.93
N LEU A 545 -6.65 11.89 -41.68
CA LEU A 545 -6.57 10.53 -41.17
C LEU A 545 -5.11 10.03 -41.21
N TYR A 546 -4.67 9.44 -40.12
CA TYR A 546 -3.43 8.70 -40.03
C TYR A 546 -3.70 7.20 -40.11
N ASN A 547 -2.96 6.48 -40.96
CA ASN A 547 -3.14 5.04 -41.09
C ASN A 547 -2.37 4.27 -40.02
N CYS A 548 -3.06 3.81 -38.97
CA CYS A 548 -2.49 3.01 -37.89
C CYS A 548 -2.28 1.57 -38.38
N THR A 549 -1.03 1.22 -38.71
CA THR A 549 -0.63 -0.08 -39.29
C THR A 549 -0.31 -1.16 -38.26
N GLY A 550 -0.30 -0.85 -36.96
CA GLY A 550 0.00 -1.75 -35.86
C GLY A 550 1.48 -1.85 -35.52
N SER A 551 2.39 -1.23 -36.29
CA SER A 551 3.79 -1.14 -35.95
C SER A 551 4.47 0.08 -36.61
N LEU A 552 5.46 0.61 -35.88
CA LEU A 552 6.30 1.70 -36.32
C LEU A 552 7.76 1.25 -36.32
N ARG A 553 8.45 1.41 -37.43
CA ARG A 553 9.88 1.14 -37.53
C ARG A 553 10.66 2.43 -37.37
N PHE A 554 11.41 2.52 -36.30
CA PHE A 554 12.30 3.63 -36.00
C PHE A 554 13.73 3.26 -36.40
N GLU A 555 14.39 4.08 -37.16
CA GLU A 555 15.77 3.85 -37.62
C GLU A 555 16.70 4.88 -36.97
N PHE A 556 17.79 4.37 -36.38
CA PHE A 556 18.81 5.18 -35.72
C PHE A 556 19.93 5.58 -36.72
N ASN A 557 20.69 6.63 -36.40
CA ASN A 557 21.80 7.09 -37.24
C ASN A 557 22.92 6.08 -37.46
N ASP A 558 23.07 5.12 -36.56
CA ASP A 558 24.07 4.07 -36.70
C ASP A 558 23.63 2.94 -37.64
N GLY A 559 22.45 3.10 -38.28
CA GLY A 559 21.87 2.12 -39.19
C GLY A 559 21.13 0.96 -38.46
N SER A 560 21.08 0.97 -37.14
CA SER A 560 20.23 0.05 -36.37
C SER A 560 18.76 0.50 -36.45
N SER A 561 17.84 -0.40 -36.19
CA SER A 561 16.42 -0.05 -36.18
C SER A 561 15.69 -0.77 -35.05
N GLN A 562 14.70 -0.11 -34.50
CA GLN A 562 13.78 -0.66 -33.51
C GLN A 562 12.36 -0.66 -34.05
N VAL A 563 11.61 -1.74 -33.81
CA VAL A 563 10.20 -1.82 -34.19
C VAL A 563 9.36 -1.66 -32.93
N TYR A 564 8.66 -0.55 -32.85
CA TYR A 564 7.63 -0.31 -31.86
C TYR A 564 6.32 -0.92 -32.33
N ARG A 565 5.57 -1.55 -31.45
CA ARG A 565 4.36 -2.29 -31.79
C ARG A 565 3.19 -1.82 -30.98
N ASP A 566 2.11 -1.45 -31.69
CA ASP A 566 0.81 -1.18 -31.10
C ASP A 566 0.28 -2.42 -30.38
N TRP A 567 -0.52 -2.24 -29.35
CA TRP A 567 -1.21 -3.35 -28.70
C TRP A 567 -2.03 -4.17 -29.72
N LYS A 568 -2.66 -3.51 -30.69
CA LYS A 568 -3.35 -4.13 -31.81
C LYS A 568 -2.40 -4.38 -32.99
N ARG A 569 -1.77 -5.56 -33.01
CA ARG A 569 -0.71 -5.91 -33.97
C ARG A 569 -1.06 -5.75 -35.46
N ASN A 570 -2.37 -5.88 -35.80
CA ASN A 570 -2.88 -5.68 -37.16
C ASN A 570 -3.27 -4.23 -37.45
N GLY A 571 -3.06 -3.33 -36.53
CA GLY A 571 -3.39 -1.91 -36.64
C GLY A 571 -4.91 -1.62 -36.50
N HIS A 572 -5.19 -0.33 -36.42
CA HIS A 572 -6.55 0.22 -36.28
C HIS A 572 -7.13 0.70 -37.61
N GLY A 573 -6.29 0.82 -38.66
CA GLY A 573 -6.65 1.47 -39.90
C GLY A 573 -6.61 3.00 -39.82
N PRO A 574 -7.33 3.69 -40.71
CA PRO A 574 -7.34 5.14 -40.72
C PRO A 574 -8.05 5.71 -39.48
N LEU A 575 -7.35 6.56 -38.73
CA LEU A 575 -7.86 7.26 -37.55
C LEU A 575 -7.48 8.72 -37.57
N ASP A 576 -8.37 9.59 -37.13
CA ASP A 576 -8.05 10.94 -36.69
C ASP A 576 -7.61 10.94 -35.21
N LEU A 577 -7.32 12.11 -34.64
CA LEU A 577 -6.94 12.26 -33.25
C LEU A 577 -8.02 11.72 -32.29
N HIS A 578 -9.29 11.95 -32.61
CA HIS A 578 -10.44 11.50 -31.84
C HIS A 578 -10.53 9.98 -31.82
N GLY A 579 -10.50 9.34 -32.98
CA GLY A 579 -10.50 7.89 -33.11
C GLY A 579 -9.27 7.23 -32.46
N ALA A 580 -8.11 7.89 -32.53
CA ALA A 580 -6.88 7.40 -31.93
C ALA A 580 -6.96 7.36 -30.40
N LEU A 581 -7.58 8.35 -29.75
CA LEU A 581 -7.80 8.34 -28.30
C LEU A 581 -8.80 7.24 -27.88
N GLN A 582 -9.91 7.08 -28.65
CA GLN A 582 -10.93 6.09 -28.39
C GLN A 582 -10.42 4.65 -28.52
N ALA A 583 -9.63 4.39 -29.57
CA ALA A 583 -9.01 3.09 -29.84
C ALA A 583 -7.67 2.90 -29.11
N SER A 584 -7.18 3.90 -28.38
CA SER A 584 -5.89 3.86 -27.71
C SER A 584 -4.71 3.54 -28.62
N CYS A 585 -4.70 4.03 -29.89
CA CYS A 585 -3.66 3.75 -30.86
C CYS A 585 -2.31 4.36 -30.45
N ASP A 586 -1.29 3.54 -30.19
CA ASP A 586 0.06 3.99 -29.80
C ASP A 586 0.75 4.76 -30.95
N LEU A 587 0.61 4.26 -32.18
CA LEU A 587 1.28 4.83 -33.35
C LEU A 587 0.93 6.30 -33.53
N TYR A 588 -0.34 6.66 -33.34
CA TYR A 588 -0.78 8.04 -33.49
C TYR A 588 -0.09 8.95 -32.48
N PHE A 589 0.02 8.52 -31.23
CA PHE A 589 0.66 9.31 -30.17
C PHE A 589 2.18 9.31 -30.26
N TRP A 590 2.80 8.25 -30.79
CA TRP A 590 4.23 8.27 -31.14
C TRP A 590 4.50 9.29 -32.24
N GLU A 591 3.63 9.40 -33.24
CA GLU A 591 3.75 10.43 -34.25
C GLU A 591 3.65 11.86 -33.71
N ILE A 592 2.73 12.10 -32.75
CA ILE A 592 2.68 13.37 -32.02
C ILE A 592 4.01 13.65 -31.33
N SER A 593 4.57 12.66 -30.63
CA SER A 593 5.83 12.82 -29.93
C SER A 593 6.99 13.13 -30.85
N LEU A 594 7.06 12.45 -32.00
CA LEU A 594 8.11 12.68 -33.00
C LEU A 594 7.97 14.04 -33.70
N ARG A 595 6.75 14.55 -33.86
CA ARG A 595 6.54 15.93 -34.33
C ARG A 595 7.04 16.94 -33.32
N ILE A 596 6.71 16.76 -32.01
CA ILE A 596 7.27 17.61 -30.97
C ILE A 596 8.79 17.56 -31.03
N TRP A 597 9.38 16.36 -31.15
CA TRP A 597 10.82 16.16 -31.21
C TRP A 597 11.47 16.84 -32.41
N ASN A 598 10.95 16.63 -33.63
CA ASN A 598 11.57 17.08 -34.88
C ASN A 598 11.27 18.54 -35.25
N GLU A 599 10.09 19.03 -34.89
CA GLU A 599 9.61 20.34 -35.38
C GLU A 599 9.85 21.46 -34.35
N ARG A 600 9.99 21.11 -33.09
CA ARG A 600 10.18 22.06 -32.00
C ARG A 600 11.60 22.08 -31.44
N SER A 601 12.52 21.23 -31.91
CA SER A 601 13.94 21.38 -31.62
C SER A 601 14.51 22.51 -32.43
N ASP A 602 15.04 23.56 -31.78
CA ASP A 602 15.75 24.61 -32.49
C ASP A 602 17.08 24.09 -33.05
N GLU A 603 17.72 24.92 -33.96
CA GLU A 603 19.02 24.61 -34.57
C GLU A 603 20.15 24.37 -33.53
N THR A 604 19.93 24.68 -32.25
CA THR A 604 20.89 24.51 -31.17
C THR A 604 20.69 23.18 -30.43
N GLY A 605 19.67 22.39 -30.77
CA GLY A 605 19.31 21.15 -30.06
C GLY A 605 18.83 21.39 -28.63
N ILE A 606 18.45 22.61 -28.32
CA ILE A 606 17.92 23.02 -27.03
C ILE A 606 16.53 23.58 -27.29
N ASN A 607 15.48 22.85 -26.83
CA ASN A 607 14.18 23.41 -26.47
C ASN A 607 13.06 23.52 -27.48
N ASN A 608 12.16 22.79 -27.33
CA ASN A 608 10.69 22.80 -27.25
C ASN A 608 10.16 21.35 -27.14
N GLU A 609 11.04 20.40 -27.11
CA GLU A 609 10.75 19.01 -26.81
C GLU A 609 10.33 18.79 -25.35
N ASP A 610 10.52 19.82 -24.48
CA ASP A 610 9.97 19.85 -23.11
C ASP A 610 8.48 20.23 -23.09
N LEU A 611 7.87 20.53 -24.24
CA LEU A 611 6.46 20.93 -24.35
C LEU A 611 5.51 19.91 -23.73
N TRP A 612 5.75 18.62 -23.97
CA TRP A 612 4.92 17.58 -23.35
C TRP A 612 5.12 17.55 -21.83
N GLN A 613 6.34 17.72 -21.34
CA GLN A 613 6.64 17.79 -19.92
C GLN A 613 6.00 19.01 -19.26
N GLU A 614 5.96 20.13 -19.94
CA GLU A 614 5.29 21.35 -19.47
C GLU A 614 3.79 21.12 -19.30
N TRP A 615 3.14 20.54 -20.31
CA TRP A 615 1.73 20.17 -20.22
C TRP A 615 1.47 19.14 -19.13
N ALA A 616 2.27 18.11 -19.01
CA ALA A 616 2.12 17.12 -17.95
C ALA A 616 2.24 17.76 -16.55
N ARG A 617 3.25 18.62 -16.35
CA ARG A 617 3.43 19.33 -15.07
C ARG A 617 2.32 20.36 -14.81
N SER A 618 1.74 20.96 -15.83
CA SER A 618 0.61 21.88 -15.63
C SER A 618 -0.62 21.16 -15.07
N PHE A 619 -0.80 19.88 -15.37
CA PHE A 619 -1.83 19.04 -14.75
C PHE A 619 -1.44 18.43 -13.41
N GLY A 620 -0.32 18.89 -12.80
CA GLY A 620 0.12 18.48 -11.46
C GLY A 620 0.96 17.21 -11.42
N PHE A 621 1.30 16.59 -12.55
CA PHE A 621 2.15 15.41 -12.57
C PHE A 621 3.61 15.75 -12.27
N GLY A 622 4.29 14.88 -11.52
CA GLY A 622 5.70 15.05 -11.18
C GLY A 622 5.96 15.96 -9.97
N THR A 623 4.90 16.37 -9.24
CA THR A 623 4.96 17.17 -8.01
C THR A 623 3.95 16.69 -7.00
N GLU A 624 4.20 16.87 -5.71
CA GLU A 624 3.20 16.58 -4.67
C GLU A 624 1.96 17.46 -4.86
N SER A 625 0.78 16.89 -4.76
CA SER A 625 -0.50 17.60 -4.89
C SER A 625 -0.81 18.50 -3.69
N GLY A 626 -0.16 18.19 -2.55
CA GLY A 626 -0.36 18.86 -1.28
C GLY A 626 -1.63 18.44 -0.56
N ILE A 627 -2.14 17.23 -0.84
CA ILE A 627 -3.24 16.63 -0.07
C ILE A 627 -2.92 16.62 1.43
N ASP A 628 -3.95 16.69 2.25
CA ASP A 628 -3.85 16.68 3.72
C ASP A 628 -3.58 15.28 4.31
N LEU A 629 -2.93 14.39 3.55
CA LEU A 629 -2.44 13.09 3.98
C LEU A 629 -0.90 13.07 4.03
N PRO A 630 -0.30 12.32 4.96
CA PRO A 630 1.16 12.26 5.08
C PRO A 630 1.81 11.35 4.03
N PHE A 631 3.12 11.54 3.81
CA PHE A 631 3.98 10.68 3.00
C PHE A 631 3.65 10.65 1.50
N GLU A 632 3.00 11.67 0.98
CA GLU A 632 2.75 11.80 -0.46
C GLU A 632 4.05 11.69 -1.27
N LYS A 633 3.96 11.10 -2.46
CA LYS A 633 5.05 10.97 -3.43
C LYS A 633 4.81 11.84 -4.65
N PRO A 634 5.86 12.52 -5.15
CA PRO A 634 5.71 13.46 -6.25
C PRO A 634 5.49 12.81 -7.62
N GLY A 635 5.65 11.49 -7.75
CA GLY A 635 5.74 10.88 -9.08
C GLY A 635 7.00 11.30 -9.84
N LEU A 636 7.02 11.14 -11.15
CA LEU A 636 8.14 11.51 -12.01
C LEU A 636 7.69 11.82 -13.43
N ILE A 637 7.96 13.02 -13.88
CA ILE A 637 7.92 13.40 -15.31
C ILE A 637 9.36 13.53 -15.76
N PRO A 638 9.89 12.55 -16.52
CA PRO A 638 11.29 12.53 -16.93
C PRO A 638 11.56 13.62 -17.97
N ASP A 639 12.70 14.28 -17.83
CA ASP A 639 13.22 15.25 -18.78
C ASP A 639 14.73 15.02 -19.00
N ARG A 640 15.34 15.80 -19.90
CA ARG A 640 16.76 15.71 -20.23
C ARG A 640 17.67 15.95 -19.02
N GLN A 641 17.27 16.81 -18.10
CA GLN A 641 18.07 17.08 -16.89
C GLN A 641 18.04 15.88 -15.96
N TRP A 642 16.85 15.37 -15.68
CA TRP A 642 16.67 14.18 -14.85
C TRP A 642 17.45 12.99 -15.43
N PHE A 643 17.35 12.76 -16.74
CA PHE A 643 18.03 11.65 -17.40
C PHE A 643 19.55 11.71 -17.22
N ARG A 644 20.17 12.90 -17.40
CA ARG A 644 21.60 13.13 -17.15
C ARG A 644 22.00 12.94 -15.69
N GLU A 645 21.10 13.27 -14.77
CA GLU A 645 21.33 13.07 -13.33
C GLU A 645 21.30 11.59 -12.95
N GLU A 646 20.35 10.83 -13.50
CA GLU A 646 20.27 9.38 -13.27
C GLU A 646 21.46 8.63 -13.87
N GLN A 647 21.93 9.02 -15.06
CA GLN A 647 23.18 8.50 -15.63
C GLN A 647 24.38 8.74 -14.72
N ARG A 648 24.48 9.95 -14.15
CA ARG A 648 25.60 10.26 -13.24
C ARG A 648 25.54 9.46 -11.93
N LYS A 649 24.35 9.11 -11.48
CA LYS A 649 24.15 8.28 -10.27
C LYS A 649 24.35 6.79 -10.53
N ASP A 650 24.37 6.36 -11.80
CA ASP A 650 24.45 4.96 -12.25
C ASP A 650 23.38 4.06 -11.58
N THR A 651 22.16 4.54 -11.56
CA THR A 651 21.04 3.86 -10.86
C THR A 651 20.51 2.64 -11.62
N GLY A 652 20.93 2.44 -12.86
CA GLY A 652 20.36 1.44 -13.76
C GLY A 652 18.95 1.77 -14.29
N ARG A 653 18.37 2.89 -13.88
CA ARG A 653 17.03 3.30 -14.33
C ARG A 653 16.99 3.83 -15.76
N VAL A 654 18.12 4.27 -16.26
CA VAL A 654 18.31 4.75 -17.63
C VAL A 654 19.55 4.09 -18.23
N ARG A 655 19.67 4.07 -19.56
CA ARG A 655 20.88 3.58 -20.24
C ARG A 655 22.12 4.32 -19.74
N SER A 656 23.22 3.61 -19.61
CA SER A 656 24.47 4.14 -19.03
C SER A 656 25.17 5.19 -19.92
N THR A 657 24.87 5.21 -21.20
CA THR A 657 25.48 6.10 -22.18
C THR A 657 24.45 6.66 -23.17
N GLY A 658 24.76 7.80 -23.77
CA GLY A 658 23.91 8.50 -24.72
C GLY A 658 22.97 9.52 -24.05
N PRO A 659 22.46 10.49 -24.81
CA PRO A 659 21.53 11.51 -24.34
C PRO A 659 20.09 10.98 -24.24
N TRP A 660 19.18 11.80 -23.72
CA TRP A 660 17.75 11.66 -23.94
C TRP A 660 17.44 11.77 -25.44
N VAL A 661 16.59 10.89 -25.93
CA VAL A 661 16.34 10.71 -27.37
C VAL A 661 14.85 10.67 -27.68
N GLY A 662 14.49 10.83 -28.98
CA GLY A 662 13.10 10.79 -29.42
C GLY A 662 12.34 9.54 -28.99
N GLY A 663 13.00 8.38 -28.92
CA GLY A 663 12.42 7.15 -28.38
C GLY A 663 12.05 7.22 -26.90
N ASP A 664 12.78 8.00 -26.09
CA ASP A 664 12.41 8.22 -24.68
C ASP A 664 11.15 9.07 -24.59
N LEU A 665 11.02 10.10 -25.46
CA LEU A 665 9.80 10.91 -25.53
C LEU A 665 8.61 10.09 -26.06
N MET A 666 8.82 9.21 -27.04
CA MET A 666 7.78 8.30 -27.53
C MET A 666 7.20 7.45 -26.40
N ASN A 667 8.06 6.85 -25.57
CA ASN A 667 7.64 6.07 -24.41
C ASN A 667 6.92 6.96 -23.38
N ALA A 668 7.46 8.15 -23.09
CA ALA A 668 6.88 9.06 -22.10
C ALA A 668 5.48 9.54 -22.50
N VAL A 669 5.25 9.87 -23.76
CA VAL A 669 3.96 10.36 -24.26
C VAL A 669 2.84 9.32 -24.10
N VAL A 670 3.16 8.04 -24.23
CA VAL A 670 2.20 6.96 -23.99
C VAL A 670 2.19 6.48 -22.53
N GLY A 671 2.85 7.22 -21.63
CA GLY A 671 2.85 6.94 -20.19
C GLY A 671 3.68 5.72 -19.79
N GLN A 672 4.72 5.39 -20.57
CA GLN A 672 5.63 4.29 -20.34
C GLN A 672 7.05 4.81 -20.05
N GLY A 673 8.03 3.90 -19.96
CA GLY A 673 9.41 4.25 -19.68
C GLY A 673 9.60 4.70 -18.23
N ALA A 674 10.12 5.90 -18.01
CA ALA A 674 10.42 6.42 -16.68
C ALA A 674 9.30 7.29 -16.08
N VAL A 675 8.18 7.45 -16.76
CA VAL A 675 7.02 8.21 -16.23
C VAL A 675 6.41 7.47 -15.07
N LEU A 676 6.26 8.16 -13.93
CA LEU A 676 5.62 7.61 -12.74
C LEU A 676 4.61 8.60 -12.17
N VAL A 677 3.42 8.12 -11.86
CA VAL A 677 2.37 8.90 -11.21
C VAL A 677 1.79 8.13 -10.03
N THR A 678 1.21 8.87 -9.07
CA THR A 678 0.34 8.25 -8.08
C THR A 678 -1.10 8.17 -8.61
N PRO A 679 -1.92 7.22 -8.13
CA PRO A 679 -3.35 7.17 -8.49
C PRO A 679 -4.09 8.49 -8.20
N LEU A 680 -3.74 9.17 -7.11
CA LEU A 680 -4.27 10.50 -6.79
C LEU A 680 -3.88 11.54 -7.84
N GLN A 681 -2.60 11.59 -8.25
CA GLN A 681 -2.18 12.52 -9.30
C GLN A 681 -2.94 12.27 -10.60
N LEU A 682 -3.19 11.01 -10.94
CA LEU A 682 -3.94 10.68 -12.15
C LEU A 682 -5.39 11.15 -12.04
N ALA A 683 -6.05 10.93 -10.89
CA ALA A 683 -7.40 11.43 -10.63
C ALA A 683 -7.47 12.96 -10.75
N ASN A 684 -6.57 13.66 -10.06
CA ASN A 684 -6.56 15.14 -10.02
C ASN A 684 -6.19 15.78 -11.37
N GLY A 685 -5.22 15.19 -12.09
CA GLY A 685 -4.86 15.65 -13.43
C GLY A 685 -6.00 15.49 -14.44
N PHE A 686 -6.72 14.36 -14.40
CA PHE A 686 -7.94 14.15 -15.20
C PHE A 686 -9.06 15.09 -14.77
N SER A 687 -9.22 15.32 -13.46
CA SER A 687 -10.17 16.31 -12.94
C SER A 687 -9.91 17.69 -13.56
N ALA A 688 -8.65 18.13 -13.58
CA ALA A 688 -8.26 19.42 -14.16
C ALA A 688 -8.52 19.50 -15.68
N MET A 689 -8.20 18.42 -16.42
CA MET A 689 -8.48 18.36 -17.87
C MET A 689 -9.99 18.44 -18.16
N LEU A 690 -10.82 17.81 -17.31
CA LEU A 690 -12.24 17.65 -17.53
C LEU A 690 -13.09 18.80 -16.98
N ASN A 691 -12.59 19.57 -16.00
CA ASN A 691 -13.31 20.72 -15.43
C ASN A 691 -13.01 22.05 -16.14
N GLY A 692 -12.17 22.04 -17.20
CA GLY A 692 -11.80 23.25 -17.94
C GLY A 692 -10.50 23.90 -17.47
N GLY A 693 -9.57 23.13 -16.90
CA GLY A 693 -8.21 23.58 -16.58
C GLY A 693 -7.99 24.03 -15.15
N THR A 694 -8.92 23.78 -14.23
CA THR A 694 -8.71 24.12 -12.82
C THR A 694 -8.11 22.95 -12.08
N LEU A 695 -6.85 23.07 -11.68
CA LEU A 695 -6.17 22.10 -10.81
C LEU A 695 -6.45 22.46 -9.34
N TRP A 696 -7.25 21.65 -8.67
CA TRP A 696 -7.56 21.83 -7.27
C TRP A 696 -6.49 21.18 -6.38
N LYS A 697 -6.31 21.71 -5.19
CA LYS A 697 -5.60 21.01 -4.13
C LYS A 697 -6.53 19.92 -3.57
N PRO A 698 -6.18 18.63 -3.70
CA PRO A 698 -7.01 17.57 -3.14
C PRO A 698 -7.10 17.67 -1.63
N ARG A 699 -8.23 17.26 -1.06
CA ARG A 699 -8.45 17.29 0.39
C ARG A 699 -9.33 16.15 0.85
N VAL A 700 -9.07 15.65 2.04
CA VAL A 700 -9.84 14.61 2.72
C VAL A 700 -10.65 15.18 3.88
N VAL A 701 -10.14 16.19 4.58
CA VAL A 701 -10.89 16.90 5.63
C VAL A 701 -11.64 18.08 5.01
N SER A 702 -12.93 18.20 5.32
CA SER A 702 -13.74 19.36 4.92
C SER A 702 -13.76 20.43 6.02
N GLU A 703 -14.01 20.02 7.25
CA GLU A 703 -14.22 20.93 8.40
C GLU A 703 -13.64 20.31 9.67
N MET A 704 -13.25 21.18 10.58
CA MET A 704 -12.91 20.86 11.96
C MET A 704 -13.94 21.53 12.86
N VAL A 705 -14.53 20.75 13.76
CA VAL A 705 -15.60 21.23 14.65
C VAL A 705 -15.27 20.94 16.11
N ASP A 706 -15.66 21.84 17.01
CA ASP A 706 -15.55 21.60 18.45
C ASP A 706 -16.56 20.54 18.94
N GLN A 707 -16.51 20.24 20.23
CA GLN A 707 -17.42 19.26 20.85
C GLN A 707 -18.89 19.70 20.84
N GLU A 708 -19.17 20.97 20.67
CA GLU A 708 -20.50 21.55 20.54
C GLU A 708 -20.98 21.58 19.08
N GLY A 709 -20.15 21.20 18.12
CA GLY A 709 -20.44 21.21 16.69
C GLY A 709 -20.27 22.56 16.00
N ASN A 710 -19.58 23.52 16.63
CA ASN A 710 -19.22 24.75 15.95
C ASN A 710 -17.97 24.55 15.10
N VAL A 711 -17.98 25.12 13.90
CA VAL A 711 -16.81 25.09 13.01
C VAL A 711 -15.67 25.91 13.62
N VAL A 712 -14.56 25.23 13.93
CA VAL A 712 -13.32 25.82 14.44
C VAL A 712 -12.44 26.24 13.27
N ASP A 713 -12.35 25.38 12.26
CA ASP A 713 -11.60 25.65 11.04
C ASP A 713 -12.28 24.98 9.83
N GLU A 714 -12.28 25.67 8.71
CA GLU A 714 -12.79 25.17 7.43
C GLU A 714 -11.61 24.94 6.49
N ASN A 715 -11.37 23.68 6.11
CA ASN A 715 -10.37 23.36 5.11
C ASN A 715 -10.89 23.78 3.73
N SER A 716 -10.77 25.07 3.46
CA SER A 716 -11.34 25.71 2.28
C SER A 716 -10.75 25.15 0.99
N LYS A 717 -11.56 25.10 -0.06
CA LYS A 717 -11.13 24.75 -1.43
C LYS A 717 -9.99 25.66 -1.87
N ALA A 718 -8.92 25.08 -2.36
CA ALA A 718 -7.75 25.81 -2.85
C ALA A 718 -7.43 25.41 -4.29
N ILE A 719 -7.23 26.40 -5.13
CA ILE A 719 -6.75 26.23 -6.51
C ILE A 719 -5.22 26.24 -6.48
N VAL A 720 -4.63 25.16 -6.97
CA VAL A 720 -3.17 25.08 -7.15
C VAL A 720 -2.78 25.87 -8.38
N GLN A 721 -3.49 25.65 -9.49
CA GLN A 721 -3.19 26.27 -10.79
C GLN A 721 -4.44 26.33 -11.65
N THR A 722 -4.51 27.32 -12.53
CA THR A 722 -5.48 27.40 -13.63
C THR A 722 -4.74 27.31 -14.94
N ILE A 723 -5.15 26.36 -15.77
CA ILE A 723 -4.60 26.09 -17.09
C ILE A 723 -5.58 26.70 -18.10
N ASP A 724 -5.10 27.56 -18.95
CA ASP A 724 -5.93 28.16 -20.01
C ASP A 724 -6.13 27.14 -21.12
N MET A 725 -7.33 26.61 -21.23
CA MET A 725 -7.73 25.58 -22.21
C MET A 725 -8.90 26.09 -23.04
N ASP A 726 -8.85 25.86 -24.35
CA ASP A 726 -10.00 26.14 -25.21
C ASP A 726 -11.20 25.25 -24.75
N PRO A 727 -12.37 25.84 -24.49
CA PRO A 727 -13.57 25.09 -24.20
C PRO A 727 -13.89 24.00 -25.25
N ALA A 728 -13.51 24.19 -26.50
CA ALA A 728 -13.69 23.18 -27.53
C ALA A 728 -12.81 21.94 -27.32
N THR A 729 -11.58 22.13 -26.82
CA THR A 729 -10.68 21.03 -26.42
C THR A 729 -11.30 20.21 -25.29
N VAL A 730 -11.81 20.88 -24.25
CA VAL A 730 -12.46 20.23 -23.11
C VAL A 730 -13.69 19.43 -23.56
N ASP A 731 -14.53 20.04 -24.40
CA ASP A 731 -15.72 19.38 -24.94
C ASP A 731 -15.38 18.20 -25.87
N ALA A 732 -14.29 18.30 -26.63
CA ALA A 732 -13.80 17.20 -27.47
C ALA A 732 -13.31 16.03 -26.60
N LEU A 733 -12.49 16.32 -25.59
CA LEU A 733 -11.98 15.31 -24.66
C LEU A 733 -13.11 14.56 -23.94
N ARG A 734 -14.12 15.28 -23.43
CA ARG A 734 -15.30 14.70 -22.79
C ARG A 734 -16.08 13.77 -23.72
N ARG A 735 -16.30 14.20 -24.98
CA ARG A 735 -16.98 13.37 -26.00
C ARG A 735 -16.18 12.12 -26.34
N ASP A 736 -14.87 12.25 -26.48
CA ASP A 736 -14.03 11.09 -26.81
C ASP A 736 -13.92 10.10 -25.64
N PHE A 737 -13.86 10.58 -24.41
CA PHE A 737 -13.96 9.71 -23.24
C PHE A 737 -15.31 8.98 -23.16
N GLN A 738 -16.41 9.67 -23.53
CA GLN A 738 -17.71 9.01 -23.66
C GLN A 738 -17.67 7.87 -24.70
N GLN A 739 -16.96 8.08 -25.82
CA GLN A 739 -16.83 7.06 -26.87
C GLN A 739 -15.90 5.91 -26.49
N VAL A 740 -14.92 6.09 -25.59
CA VAL A 740 -14.13 4.98 -25.04
C VAL A 740 -15.02 3.94 -24.38
N VAL A 741 -16.09 4.38 -23.70
CA VAL A 741 -17.07 3.52 -23.03
C VAL A 741 -18.21 3.08 -23.97
N ASN A 742 -18.70 3.97 -24.82
CA ASN A 742 -19.94 3.76 -25.57
C ASN A 742 -19.71 3.51 -27.08
N GLY A 743 -18.55 3.91 -27.62
CA GLY A 743 -18.24 3.85 -29.05
C GLY A 743 -17.91 2.46 -29.53
N PRO A 744 -18.03 2.23 -30.86
CA PRO A 744 -17.79 0.92 -31.45
C PRO A 744 -16.31 0.46 -31.39
N ILE A 745 -15.37 1.40 -31.29
CA ILE A 745 -13.92 1.15 -31.18
C ILE A 745 -13.39 1.44 -29.78
N GLY A 746 -14.28 1.73 -28.82
CA GLY A 746 -13.91 2.12 -27.47
C GLY A 746 -13.36 0.94 -26.67
N THR A 747 -12.20 1.15 -26.05
CA THR A 747 -11.45 0.10 -25.32
C THR A 747 -12.14 -0.38 -24.03
N ALA A 748 -13.02 0.41 -23.42
CA ALA A 748 -13.78 0.02 -22.22
C ALA A 748 -15.20 -0.48 -22.51
N ARG A 749 -15.62 -0.50 -23.80
CA ARG A 749 -17.02 -0.80 -24.16
C ARG A 749 -17.51 -2.14 -23.60
N SER A 750 -16.72 -3.18 -23.69
CA SER A 750 -17.08 -4.52 -23.21
C SER A 750 -17.32 -4.56 -21.72
N ALA A 751 -16.48 -3.86 -20.95
CA ALA A 751 -16.60 -3.78 -19.50
C ALA A 751 -17.89 -3.12 -19.03
N PHE A 752 -18.44 -2.17 -19.82
CA PHE A 752 -19.66 -1.45 -19.48
C PHE A 752 -20.95 -2.03 -20.07
N LEU A 753 -20.89 -3.21 -20.68
CA LEU A 753 -22.10 -3.92 -21.09
C LEU A 753 -22.97 -4.24 -19.87
N GLY A 754 -24.26 -3.92 -19.95
CA GLY A 754 -25.20 -4.15 -18.84
C GLY A 754 -25.13 -3.10 -17.70
N PHE A 755 -24.40 -2.01 -17.86
CA PHE A 755 -24.32 -0.94 -16.87
C PHE A 755 -25.69 -0.36 -16.46
N GLY A 756 -26.63 -0.33 -17.35
CA GLY A 756 -27.96 0.25 -17.12
C GLY A 756 -28.20 1.55 -17.90
N PRO A 757 -29.28 2.28 -17.59
CA PRO A 757 -29.74 3.40 -18.41
C PRO A 757 -28.75 4.58 -18.44
N ASN A 758 -27.89 4.74 -17.44
CA ASN A 758 -26.96 5.86 -17.33
C ASN A 758 -25.61 5.63 -18.02
N VAL A 759 -25.41 4.50 -18.74
CA VAL A 759 -24.12 4.23 -19.42
C VAL A 759 -23.70 5.34 -20.38
N SER A 760 -24.64 5.98 -21.03
CA SER A 760 -24.37 7.10 -21.97
C SER A 760 -23.81 8.36 -21.29
N THR A 761 -23.91 8.45 -19.96
CA THR A 761 -23.32 9.56 -19.19
C THR A 761 -21.91 9.24 -18.68
N VAL A 762 -21.42 8.02 -18.90
CA VAL A 762 -20.09 7.57 -18.45
C VAL A 762 -19.09 7.72 -19.59
N GLY A 763 -17.91 8.17 -19.23
CA GLY A 763 -16.72 8.21 -20.08
C GLY A 763 -15.48 7.72 -19.34
N GLY A 764 -14.37 7.60 -20.03
CA GLY A 764 -13.10 7.21 -19.37
C GLY A 764 -11.97 6.91 -20.33
N LYS A 765 -10.88 6.37 -19.76
CA LYS A 765 -9.69 5.95 -20.51
C LYS A 765 -9.07 4.71 -19.85
N THR A 766 -8.78 3.68 -20.63
CA THR A 766 -8.03 2.51 -20.25
C THR A 766 -6.53 2.74 -20.31
N GLY A 767 -5.77 1.96 -19.57
CA GLY A 767 -4.32 1.89 -19.64
C GLY A 767 -3.79 0.52 -19.26
N THR A 768 -2.74 0.08 -19.93
CA THR A 768 -2.02 -1.16 -19.65
C THR A 768 -0.54 -0.85 -19.58
N ALA A 769 0.02 -0.90 -18.37
CA ALA A 769 1.40 -0.50 -18.10
C ALA A 769 2.32 -1.72 -18.12
N GLU A 770 3.23 -1.76 -19.11
CA GLU A 770 4.26 -2.78 -19.15
C GLU A 770 5.22 -2.62 -17.98
N ILE A 771 5.47 -3.69 -17.23
CA ILE A 771 6.48 -3.72 -16.19
C ILE A 771 7.84 -4.00 -16.85
N ILE A 772 8.76 -3.03 -16.77
CA ILE A 772 10.08 -3.15 -17.39
C ILE A 772 10.84 -4.30 -16.73
N LYS A 773 11.29 -5.27 -17.55
CA LYS A 773 12.06 -6.44 -17.10
C LYS A 773 13.43 -6.02 -16.57
N ALA A 774 13.70 -6.33 -15.33
CA ALA A 774 15.05 -6.26 -14.76
C ALA A 774 15.82 -7.58 -14.84
N VAL A 775 15.18 -8.71 -15.17
CA VAL A 775 15.78 -10.05 -15.16
C VAL A 775 15.25 -10.91 -16.32
N GLU A 776 16.18 -11.64 -16.95
CA GLU A 776 15.94 -12.53 -18.09
C GLU A 776 14.86 -13.59 -17.79
N ASP A 777 13.94 -13.80 -18.74
CA ASP A 777 13.03 -14.94 -18.91
C ASP A 777 11.74 -15.03 -18.07
N VAL A 778 11.38 -14.09 -17.20
CA VAL A 778 10.06 -14.11 -16.58
C VAL A 778 9.15 -13.08 -17.24
N GLN A 779 8.07 -13.52 -17.86
CA GLN A 779 7.03 -12.64 -18.39
C GLN A 779 6.31 -11.98 -17.20
N GLN A 780 6.55 -10.70 -16.98
CA GLN A 780 5.84 -9.93 -15.96
C GLN A 780 4.46 -9.56 -16.48
N VAL A 781 3.49 -9.57 -15.58
CA VAL A 781 2.11 -9.19 -15.89
C VAL A 781 1.96 -7.68 -15.78
N ASP A 782 1.31 -7.08 -16.75
CA ASP A 782 1.11 -5.64 -16.85
C ASP A 782 0.15 -5.10 -15.78
N SER A 783 0.30 -3.84 -15.40
CA SER A 783 -0.65 -3.20 -14.48
C SER A 783 -1.84 -2.62 -15.25
N ALA A 784 -3.04 -2.96 -14.79
CA ALA A 784 -4.30 -2.53 -15.39
C ALA A 784 -4.75 -1.18 -14.82
N TRP A 785 -5.06 -0.21 -15.69
CA TRP A 785 -5.55 1.11 -15.32
C TRP A 785 -6.91 1.42 -15.96
N PHE A 786 -7.73 2.15 -15.23
CA PHE A 786 -8.89 2.82 -15.78
C PHE A 786 -9.18 4.12 -15.03
N VAL A 787 -9.42 5.18 -15.78
CA VAL A 787 -9.96 6.43 -15.25
C VAL A 787 -11.35 6.62 -15.82
N GLY A 788 -12.37 6.54 -14.98
CA GLY A 788 -13.76 6.77 -15.31
C GLY A 788 -14.22 8.15 -14.89
N VAL A 789 -15.18 8.71 -15.62
CA VAL A 789 -15.78 10.01 -15.30
C VAL A 789 -17.29 9.94 -15.48
N ALA A 790 -18.03 10.50 -14.53
CA ALA A 790 -19.49 10.59 -14.60
C ALA A 790 -20.06 11.78 -13.82
N PRO A 791 -21.10 12.46 -14.33
CA PRO A 791 -21.50 12.47 -15.74
C PRO A 791 -20.42 13.10 -16.63
N VAL A 792 -20.06 12.48 -17.75
CA VAL A 792 -18.87 12.87 -18.54
C VAL A 792 -18.95 14.29 -19.13
N LEU A 793 -20.14 14.77 -19.51
CA LEU A 793 -20.34 16.11 -20.06
C LEU A 793 -20.43 17.21 -18.97
N SER A 794 -20.70 16.84 -17.73
CA SER A 794 -20.73 17.71 -16.57
C SER A 794 -20.13 16.95 -15.39
N PRO A 795 -18.80 16.81 -15.34
CA PRO A 795 -18.13 15.90 -14.40
C PRO A 795 -18.42 16.24 -12.95
N GLU A 796 -18.84 15.23 -12.19
CA GLU A 796 -19.06 15.28 -10.74
C GLU A 796 -18.17 14.27 -10.01
N TYR A 797 -17.80 13.20 -10.71
CA TYR A 797 -16.95 12.12 -10.17
C TYR A 797 -15.89 11.71 -11.19
N VAL A 798 -14.64 11.65 -10.74
CA VAL A 798 -13.54 11.00 -11.44
C VAL A 798 -13.13 9.79 -10.61
N VAL A 799 -13.21 8.60 -11.20
CA VAL A 799 -12.90 7.31 -10.56
C VAL A 799 -11.65 6.73 -11.20
N THR A 800 -10.57 6.72 -10.46
CA THR A 800 -9.29 6.16 -10.92
C THR A 800 -9.05 4.81 -10.23
N VAL A 801 -8.75 3.79 -11.03
CA VAL A 801 -8.46 2.44 -10.55
C VAL A 801 -7.16 1.96 -11.17
N VAL A 802 -6.28 1.37 -10.34
CA VAL A 802 -5.16 0.57 -10.79
C VAL A 802 -5.16 -0.78 -10.09
N VAL A 803 -4.91 -1.83 -10.85
CA VAL A 803 -4.64 -3.18 -10.33
C VAL A 803 -3.24 -3.56 -10.78
N GLU A 804 -2.31 -3.65 -9.83
CA GLU A 804 -0.93 -4.02 -10.09
C GLU A 804 -0.89 -5.45 -10.58
N ARG A 805 -0.25 -5.68 -11.74
CA ARG A 805 -0.26 -6.98 -12.42
C ARG A 805 -1.65 -7.53 -12.74
N GLY A 806 -2.58 -6.62 -12.95
CA GLY A 806 -3.94 -6.95 -13.33
C GLY A 806 -4.12 -7.22 -14.83
N GLY A 807 -3.03 -7.21 -15.64
CA GLY A 807 -3.12 -7.37 -17.08
C GLY A 807 -3.72 -6.14 -17.76
N SER A 808 -4.74 -6.32 -18.59
CA SER A 808 -5.34 -5.27 -19.39
C SER A 808 -6.32 -4.39 -18.61
N GLY A 809 -6.21 -3.07 -18.79
CA GLY A 809 -7.11 -2.10 -18.17
C GLY A 809 -8.58 -2.31 -18.52
N GLY A 810 -8.86 -2.68 -19.77
CA GLY A 810 -10.22 -2.98 -20.24
C GLY A 810 -10.83 -4.26 -19.63
N ARG A 811 -10.00 -5.24 -19.26
CA ARG A 811 -10.44 -6.53 -18.69
C ARG A 811 -10.66 -6.49 -17.18
N VAL A 812 -9.87 -5.71 -16.44
CA VAL A 812 -9.84 -5.73 -14.98
C VAL A 812 -10.20 -4.39 -14.36
N ALA A 813 -9.44 -3.32 -14.63
CA ALA A 813 -9.65 -2.04 -13.97
C ALA A 813 -10.97 -1.34 -14.37
N ALA A 814 -11.38 -1.46 -15.64
CA ALA A 814 -12.64 -0.89 -16.10
C ALA A 814 -13.88 -1.56 -15.48
N PRO A 815 -13.98 -2.90 -15.31
CA PRO A 815 -15.04 -3.53 -14.54
C PRO A 815 -15.11 -3.07 -13.08
N VAL A 816 -13.98 -2.89 -12.41
CA VAL A 816 -13.92 -2.36 -11.03
C VAL A 816 -14.53 -0.96 -10.97
N ALA A 817 -14.03 -0.05 -11.81
CA ALA A 817 -14.57 1.31 -11.88
C ALA A 817 -16.05 1.33 -12.28
N ARG A 818 -16.50 0.39 -13.12
CA ARG A 818 -17.90 0.22 -13.47
C ARG A 818 -18.77 -0.02 -12.25
N GLN A 819 -18.40 -0.91 -11.34
CA GLN A 819 -19.17 -1.19 -10.12
C GLN A 819 -19.31 0.06 -9.25
N VAL A 820 -18.22 0.78 -9.04
CA VAL A 820 -18.23 2.04 -8.27
C VAL A 820 -19.15 3.06 -8.92
N LEU A 821 -19.06 3.24 -10.24
CA LEU A 821 -19.92 4.16 -10.98
C LEU A 821 -21.40 3.69 -11.04
N GLN A 822 -21.66 2.38 -11.06
CA GLN A 822 -23.03 1.84 -10.92
C GLN A 822 -23.62 2.20 -9.57
N TYR A 823 -22.86 2.02 -8.49
CA TYR A 823 -23.29 2.41 -7.15
C TYR A 823 -23.63 3.90 -7.09
N ILE A 824 -22.73 4.75 -7.57
CA ILE A 824 -22.90 6.22 -7.55
C ILE A 824 -24.13 6.67 -8.35
N LEU A 825 -24.30 6.15 -9.57
CA LEU A 825 -25.32 6.65 -10.51
C LEU A 825 -26.67 5.94 -10.43
N ASN A 826 -26.69 4.69 -9.99
CA ASN A 826 -27.86 3.82 -10.06
C ASN A 826 -28.24 3.25 -8.69
N GLY A 827 -27.42 3.44 -7.65
CA GLY A 827 -27.61 2.91 -6.30
C GLY A 827 -27.15 1.46 -6.13
N GLU A 828 -27.02 1.03 -4.89
CA GLU A 828 -26.49 -0.29 -4.49
C GLU A 828 -27.15 -1.47 -5.20
N SER A 829 -28.47 -1.46 -5.31
CA SER A 829 -29.23 -2.54 -5.96
C SER A 829 -28.97 -2.73 -7.46
N ALA A 830 -28.28 -1.79 -8.09
CA ALA A 830 -27.93 -1.83 -9.50
C ALA A 830 -26.51 -2.37 -9.77
N VAL A 831 -25.69 -2.52 -8.71
CA VAL A 831 -24.32 -3.06 -8.84
C VAL A 831 -24.40 -4.50 -9.33
N THR A 832 -23.70 -4.78 -10.43
CA THR A 832 -23.65 -6.11 -11.02
C THR A 832 -22.32 -6.79 -10.67
N PRO A 833 -22.27 -8.14 -10.61
CA PRO A 833 -21.04 -8.87 -10.37
C PRO A 833 -19.91 -8.46 -11.32
N LEU A 834 -18.68 -8.59 -10.85
CA LEU A 834 -17.50 -8.38 -11.68
C LEU A 834 -17.40 -9.47 -12.74
N GLU A 835 -17.25 -9.05 -13.98
CA GLU A 835 -16.99 -9.93 -15.12
C GLU A 835 -15.85 -9.31 -15.93
N ALA A 836 -14.94 -10.12 -16.43
CA ALA A 836 -13.86 -9.66 -17.27
C ALA A 836 -14.39 -8.93 -18.52
N GLY A 837 -13.80 -7.76 -18.80
CA GLY A 837 -13.98 -7.11 -20.09
C GLY A 837 -13.26 -7.87 -21.21
N ALA A 838 -13.37 -7.38 -22.44
CA ALA A 838 -12.54 -7.89 -23.53
C ALA A 838 -11.11 -7.36 -23.38
N ASP A 839 -10.15 -8.15 -23.88
CA ASP A 839 -8.76 -7.70 -24.00
C ASP A 839 -8.67 -6.69 -25.12
N THR A 840 -8.51 -5.44 -24.77
CA THR A 840 -8.65 -4.29 -25.69
C THR A 840 -7.55 -3.23 -25.54
N ASP A 841 -6.46 -3.51 -24.79
CA ASP A 841 -5.41 -2.53 -24.63
C ASP A 841 -4.02 -3.14 -24.37
#